data_62e8cd11186ccaa41072357137aeb566
#
_entry.id   62e8cd11186ccaa41072357137aeb566
#
_cell.length_a   1.000
_cell.length_b   1.000
_cell.length_c   1.000
_cell.angle_alpha   90.00
_cell.angle_beta   90.00
_cell.angle_gamma   90.00
#
_symmetry.space_group_name_H-M   'P 1'
#
loop_
_entity.id
_entity.type
_entity.pdbx_description
1 polymer ?
#
loop_
_entity_poly.entity_id
_entity_poly.type
_entity_poly.pdbx_seq_one_letter_code
_entity_poly.pdbx_strand_id
1 'polypeptide(L)'
;MSARRGGWAIVLVLVIAGTAGWLLGRAGDSKLAADSPGSEAGAESGEVWTCSMHPQIRLSHPGKCPICFMDLIPVKAGDAGDTSPVLTISPAARALAGIRTVEVVRDRPSVEVRLFGRVAVDETRTASETARVAGRLDRLYVDFTGIRVRSGDHLAEIYSPELLAAQQEYLQALRSRDTGSGGDFLREATRQTVKAARDKLSLFGLTDRQIESLEQRGQPSDHVTLYSHQGGIVVEKLATEGDYVKTGAVIYRISDLSRVWVLLDAYESDLSWLRWGQEIEFGTDAHPGRTFRGTISFVSPTLDPATRTAKVRVNVANERDALKPGMFVRATVYAEVDDHGDVISGVAPGQWMCPMHPEVVAQGPGTCEVCGMALVPAEKLGLVANPGDGKAPLVVPVPAVMFTGKRALVYVERDVDGAPGFEAREVTLGPRAGDSYVVLAGVEEGERVVAEGAFKIDSELQIRGRESLMSAPTAGIQAEPAAATSTTPPGDAAFAARLAPLYDAYFALWRALAADDEKAARAAAGKVAEAAAAVDVDDRAMSERRLWKEQSTRIAEALASADRADLAALRAAFQTVSAAVDEIEARFGHVGAAWVRTHCPMAFDFAGADWLQTQKEILNPYFGSEMLRCGSVTQERPAVAESGS
;
A
#
# COMPACT_ATOMS: atom_id res chain seq x y z
N MET A 1 -17.44 42.66 45.09
CA MET A 1 -16.45 43.48 45.85
C MET A 1 -15.76 42.61 46.87
N SER A 2 -14.44 42.68 46.97
CA SER A 2 -13.53 41.92 47.83
C SER A 2 -13.02 40.56 47.30
N ALA A 3 -11.90 40.58 46.62
CA ALA A 3 -10.82 39.57 46.66
C ALA A 3 -9.58 40.04 45.85
N ARG A 4 -8.91 41.08 46.32
CA ARG A 4 -7.61 41.53 45.79
C ARG A 4 -6.73 42.02 46.95
N ARG A 5 -6.29 41.13 47.85
CA ARG A 5 -5.31 41.46 48.92
C ARG A 5 -4.45 40.26 49.35
N GLY A 6 -4.06 39.32 48.51
CA GLY A 6 -3.23 38.18 48.88
C GLY A 6 -1.93 38.01 48.11
N GLY A 7 -1.69 38.76 47.02
CA GLY A 7 -0.59 38.51 46.11
C GLY A 7 0.75 39.19 46.45
N TRP A 8 0.77 40.21 47.27
CA TRP A 8 1.98 41.01 47.54
C TRP A 8 2.86 40.50 48.69
N ALA A 9 2.30 39.69 49.58
CA ALA A 9 3.08 39.15 50.73
C ALA A 9 4.03 38.00 50.32
N ILE A 10 3.70 37.24 49.28
CA ILE A 10 4.51 36.11 48.82
C ILE A 10 5.74 36.59 48.00
N VAL A 11 5.59 37.68 47.25
CA VAL A 11 6.70 38.25 46.46
C VAL A 11 7.77 38.88 47.38
N LEU A 12 7.38 39.46 48.51
CA LEU A 12 8.34 40.06 49.46
C LEU A 12 9.19 39.00 50.20
N VAL A 13 8.64 37.83 50.50
CA VAL A 13 9.35 36.72 51.16
C VAL A 13 10.37 36.07 50.23
N LEU A 14 10.05 35.96 48.95
CA LEU A 14 10.99 35.39 47.96
C LEU A 14 12.17 36.30 47.61
N VAL A 15 11.98 37.61 47.66
CA VAL A 15 13.08 38.58 47.43
C VAL A 15 14.03 38.63 48.63
N ILE A 16 13.54 38.49 49.84
CA ILE A 16 14.39 38.46 51.06
C ILE A 16 15.19 37.16 51.18
N ALA A 17 14.60 36.01 50.76
CA ALA A 17 15.33 34.73 50.73
C ALA A 17 16.44 34.69 49.66
N GLY A 18 16.25 35.35 48.50
CA GLY A 18 17.21 35.42 47.42
C GLY A 18 18.45 36.27 47.74
N THR A 19 18.25 37.36 48.48
CA THR A 19 19.37 38.27 48.87
C THR A 19 20.21 37.74 50.04
N ALA A 20 19.65 36.96 50.96
CA ALA A 20 20.38 36.29 52.03
C ALA A 20 21.28 35.14 51.52
N GLY A 21 20.86 34.41 50.47
CA GLY A 21 21.66 33.36 49.82
C GLY A 21 22.87 33.89 49.04
N TRP A 22 22.76 35.11 48.49
CA TRP A 22 23.85 35.72 47.71
C TRP A 22 24.96 36.32 48.59
N LEU A 23 24.69 36.69 49.84
CA LEU A 23 25.66 37.27 50.80
C LEU A 23 26.47 36.19 51.54
N LEU A 24 26.02 34.95 51.65
CA LEU A 24 26.72 33.85 52.32
C LEU A 24 27.66 33.05 51.39
N GLY A 25 27.60 33.27 50.07
CA GLY A 25 28.45 32.59 49.06
C GLY A 25 29.81 33.27 48.79
N ARG A 26 30.14 34.37 49.47
CA ARG A 26 31.31 35.21 49.09
C ARG A 26 32.42 35.27 50.11
N ALA A 27 32.53 34.29 51.00
CA ALA A 27 33.60 34.21 51.96
C ALA A 27 34.35 32.87 51.85
N GLY A 28 35.35 32.80 51.03
CA GLY A 28 36.20 31.60 50.89
C GLY A 28 37.24 31.73 49.77
N ASP A 29 37.98 32.86 49.72
CA ASP A 29 39.18 32.93 48.90
C ASP A 29 40.45 32.86 49.81
N SER A 30 41.39 32.09 49.34
CA SER A 30 42.85 32.17 49.42
C SER A 30 43.54 30.88 49.91
N LYS A 31 44.39 30.22 49.11
CA LYS A 31 45.77 30.61 48.82
C LYS A 31 46.47 29.71 47.83
N LEU A 32 47.16 30.30 46.90
CA LEU A 32 48.18 29.74 46.02
C LEU A 32 49.32 29.06 46.79
N ALA A 33 49.83 27.94 46.25
CA ALA A 33 51.26 27.65 46.20
C ALA A 33 51.58 26.70 45.06
N ALA A 34 52.43 27.15 44.15
CA ALA A 34 53.14 26.38 43.17
C ALA A 34 54.18 25.48 43.80
N ASP A 35 54.34 24.28 43.30
CA ASP A 35 55.61 23.61 43.09
C ASP A 35 55.48 22.40 42.18
N SER A 36 56.23 22.38 41.10
CA SER A 36 56.66 21.16 40.38
C SER A 36 58.15 21.00 40.73
N PRO A 37 58.79 19.84 40.73
CA PRO A 37 58.80 18.79 39.73
C PRO A 37 59.00 17.36 40.28
N GLY A 38 58.91 16.34 39.41
CA GLY A 38 59.47 15.03 39.73
C GLY A 38 58.73 13.86 39.03
N SER A 39 59.29 13.44 37.93
CA SER A 39 59.11 12.16 37.27
C SER A 39 59.28 10.98 38.22
N GLU A 40 58.36 10.05 38.24
CA GLU A 40 58.67 8.59 38.32
C GLU A 40 57.55 7.74 37.86
N ALA A 41 57.85 6.77 36.98
CA ALA A 41 56.97 5.80 36.39
C ALA A 41 56.53 4.75 37.39
N GLY A 42 55.22 4.59 37.57
CA GLY A 42 54.58 3.46 38.23
C GLY A 42 53.30 3.12 37.49
N ALA A 43 53.26 1.99 36.78
CA ALA A 43 52.08 1.47 36.11
C ALA A 43 51.07 1.03 37.17
N GLU A 44 50.07 1.88 37.44
CA GLU A 44 48.84 1.47 38.12
C GLU A 44 47.70 1.40 37.10
N SER A 45 46.99 0.28 37.10
CA SER A 45 45.83 -0.03 36.29
C SER A 45 44.76 1.05 36.45
N GLY A 46 44.74 1.99 35.50
CA GLY A 46 43.84 3.13 35.55
C GLY A 46 42.38 2.76 35.37
N GLU A 47 41.57 3.05 36.38
CA GLU A 47 40.10 3.06 36.22
C GLU A 47 39.72 4.11 35.18
N VAL A 48 38.95 3.69 34.15
CA VAL A 48 38.39 4.58 33.14
C VAL A 48 36.99 5.00 33.60
N TRP A 49 36.71 6.29 33.55
CA TRP A 49 35.44 6.86 33.95
C TRP A 49 34.67 7.30 32.71
N THR A 50 33.37 6.93 32.59
CA THR A 50 32.51 7.24 31.44
C THR A 50 31.21 7.88 31.89
N CYS A 51 30.50 8.53 30.95
CA CYS A 51 29.18 9.07 31.16
C CYS A 51 28.12 8.09 30.65
N SER A 52 27.08 7.81 31.43
CA SER A 52 25.98 6.94 31.04
C SER A 52 25.21 7.44 29.81
N MET A 53 25.22 8.75 29.54
CA MET A 53 24.57 9.37 28.39
C MET A 53 25.53 9.63 27.22
N HIS A 54 26.82 9.71 27.46
CA HIS A 54 27.85 10.00 26.44
C HIS A 54 29.01 9.01 26.58
N PRO A 55 28.85 7.75 26.16
CA PRO A 55 29.86 6.68 26.34
C PRO A 55 31.19 6.96 25.63
N GLN A 56 31.20 7.86 24.65
CA GLN A 56 32.41 8.31 23.96
C GLN A 56 33.34 9.16 24.87
N ILE A 57 32.82 9.70 25.97
CA ILE A 57 33.64 10.44 26.95
C ILE A 57 34.26 9.41 27.89
N ARG A 58 35.57 9.22 27.76
CA ARG A 58 36.41 8.37 28.63
C ARG A 58 37.50 9.22 29.27
N LEU A 59 37.45 9.31 30.57
CA LEU A 59 38.45 10.04 31.36
C LEU A 59 39.15 9.10 32.32
N SER A 60 40.41 9.36 32.62
CA SER A 60 41.23 8.58 33.57
C SER A 60 41.02 8.97 35.04
N HIS A 61 40.04 9.82 35.33
CA HIS A 61 39.75 10.32 36.68
C HIS A 61 38.24 10.54 36.87
N PRO A 62 37.74 10.47 38.12
CA PRO A 62 36.36 10.82 38.43
C PRO A 62 36.09 12.30 38.15
N GLY A 63 34.88 12.63 37.68
CA GLY A 63 34.50 13.99 37.36
C GLY A 63 33.12 14.08 36.74
N LYS A 64 32.85 15.21 36.11
CA LYS A 64 31.59 15.45 35.39
C LYS A 64 31.78 15.36 33.88
N CYS A 65 30.78 14.83 33.21
CA CYS A 65 30.74 14.77 31.77
C CYS A 65 30.79 16.19 31.18
N PRO A 66 31.72 16.51 30.26
CA PRO A 66 31.83 17.85 29.67
C PRO A 66 30.64 18.23 28.78
N ILE A 67 29.78 17.26 28.40
CA ILE A 67 28.63 17.49 27.53
C ILE A 67 27.35 17.70 28.36
N CYS A 68 27.07 16.85 29.36
CA CYS A 68 25.80 16.87 30.10
C CYS A 68 25.97 17.20 31.61
N PHE A 69 27.19 17.39 32.10
CA PHE A 69 27.51 17.70 33.49
C PHE A 69 27.07 16.65 34.53
N MET A 70 26.68 15.46 34.10
CA MET A 70 26.40 14.33 35.00
C MET A 70 27.69 13.73 35.53
N ASP A 71 27.62 13.13 36.73
CA ASP A 71 28.77 12.48 37.32
C ASP A 71 29.18 11.24 36.52
N LEU A 72 30.48 11.08 36.27
CA LEU A 72 31.03 9.94 35.56
C LEU A 72 31.04 8.72 36.49
N ILE A 73 30.81 7.55 35.90
CA ILE A 73 30.81 6.24 36.57
C ILE A 73 32.08 5.47 36.21
N PRO A 74 32.71 4.75 37.18
CA PRO A 74 33.93 4.01 36.93
C PRO A 74 33.60 2.74 36.11
N VAL A 75 34.38 2.51 35.04
CA VAL A 75 34.37 1.27 34.27
C VAL A 75 35.61 0.48 34.67
N LYS A 76 35.43 -0.74 35.22
CA LYS A 76 36.58 -1.58 35.62
C LYS A 76 37.37 -2.00 34.39
N ALA A 77 38.71 -1.84 34.46
CA ALA A 77 39.64 -2.08 33.36
C ALA A 77 39.66 -3.53 32.82
N GLY A 78 38.93 -4.46 33.43
CA GLY A 78 38.75 -5.82 32.93
C GLY A 78 37.76 -5.97 31.78
N ASP A 79 36.86 -5.00 31.59
CA ASP A 79 35.82 -5.06 30.52
C ASP A 79 36.26 -4.32 29.23
N ALA A 80 37.39 -3.64 29.24
CA ALA A 80 37.85 -2.83 28.10
C ALA A 80 38.72 -3.62 27.09
N GLY A 81 39.03 -4.88 27.38
CA GLY A 81 39.85 -5.73 26.52
C GLY A 81 39.13 -6.81 25.69
N ASP A 82 37.88 -7.05 25.99
CA ASP A 82 37.08 -8.04 25.25
C ASP A 82 36.37 -7.36 24.08
N THR A 83 36.95 -7.49 22.89
CA THR A 83 36.39 -7.03 21.60
C THR A 83 35.28 -7.93 21.08
N SER A 84 34.83 -8.91 21.85
CA SER A 84 33.71 -9.79 21.47
C SER A 84 32.42 -8.98 21.30
N PRO A 85 31.69 -9.11 20.20
CA PRO A 85 30.39 -8.44 20.00
C PRO A 85 29.30 -8.97 20.93
N VAL A 86 29.59 -9.99 21.74
CA VAL A 86 28.63 -10.72 22.59
C VAL A 86 28.69 -10.22 24.03
N LEU A 87 27.54 -9.79 24.57
CA LEU A 87 27.37 -9.43 25.99
C LEU A 87 27.10 -10.68 26.82
N THR A 88 28.05 -11.11 27.66
CA THR A 88 27.82 -12.19 28.60
C THR A 88 27.16 -11.69 29.88
N ILE A 89 26.11 -12.38 30.32
CA ILE A 89 25.35 -12.04 31.53
C ILE A 89 25.26 -13.27 32.42
N SER A 90 25.51 -13.11 33.72
CA SER A 90 25.37 -14.25 34.66
C SER A 90 23.91 -14.74 34.74
N PRO A 91 23.66 -16.04 35.04
CA PRO A 91 22.30 -16.57 35.15
C PRO A 91 21.44 -15.82 36.20
N ALA A 92 22.06 -15.38 37.29
CA ALA A 92 21.38 -14.60 38.32
C ALA A 92 20.97 -13.19 37.79
N ALA A 93 21.85 -12.52 37.06
CA ALA A 93 21.56 -11.22 36.45
C ALA A 93 20.50 -11.36 35.33
N ARG A 94 20.53 -12.42 34.53
CA ARG A 94 19.50 -12.78 33.54
C ARG A 94 18.12 -12.90 34.19
N ALA A 95 18.03 -13.67 35.29
CA ALA A 95 16.78 -13.87 36.03
C ALA A 95 16.25 -12.55 36.61
N LEU A 96 17.13 -11.74 37.23
CA LEU A 96 16.79 -10.42 37.78
C LEU A 96 16.35 -9.43 36.70
N ALA A 97 16.98 -9.48 35.54
CA ALA A 97 16.62 -8.65 34.39
C ALA A 97 15.33 -9.13 33.71
N GLY A 98 14.82 -10.32 34.02
CA GLY A 98 13.62 -10.89 33.39
C GLY A 98 13.83 -11.18 31.90
N ILE A 99 15.06 -11.53 31.50
CA ILE A 99 15.36 -11.83 30.09
C ILE A 99 14.81 -13.19 29.72
N ARG A 100 13.88 -13.21 28.77
CA ARG A 100 13.32 -14.44 28.18
C ARG A 100 13.67 -14.53 26.72
N THR A 101 14.05 -15.72 26.29
CA THR A 101 14.37 -16.03 24.89
C THR A 101 13.36 -17.00 24.32
N VAL A 102 13.07 -16.83 23.03
CA VAL A 102 12.18 -17.68 22.23
C VAL A 102 12.98 -18.18 21.03
N GLU A 103 12.73 -19.41 20.65
CA GLU A 103 13.34 -20.02 19.48
C GLU A 103 12.71 -19.44 18.20
N VAL A 104 13.54 -19.13 17.21
CA VAL A 104 13.11 -18.75 15.87
C VAL A 104 12.64 -20.01 15.16
N VAL A 105 11.37 -20.05 14.83
CA VAL A 105 10.74 -21.20 14.20
C VAL A 105 10.13 -20.80 12.86
N ARG A 106 9.89 -21.79 12.02
CA ARG A 106 9.06 -21.62 10.84
C ARG A 106 7.61 -21.84 11.21
N ASP A 107 6.79 -20.82 10.96
CA ASP A 107 5.36 -20.88 11.21
C ASP A 107 4.63 -20.08 10.12
N ARG A 108 3.34 -20.34 9.93
CA ARG A 108 2.47 -19.59 9.02
C ARG A 108 1.57 -18.65 9.82
N PRO A 109 2.07 -17.49 10.17
CA PRO A 109 1.25 -16.52 10.90
C PRO A 109 0.15 -16.01 10.00
N SER A 110 -1.05 -15.89 10.54
CA SER A 110 -2.19 -15.33 9.82
C SER A 110 -2.57 -13.96 10.36
N VAL A 111 -3.00 -13.08 9.45
CA VAL A 111 -3.60 -11.80 9.80
C VAL A 111 -5.11 -11.91 9.70
N GLU A 112 -5.79 -11.60 10.78
CA GLU A 112 -7.24 -11.53 10.82
C GLU A 112 -7.71 -10.17 10.27
N VAL A 113 -8.25 -10.17 9.05
CA VAL A 113 -8.84 -8.99 8.41
C VAL A 113 -10.35 -9.04 8.59
N ARG A 114 -10.91 -8.07 9.30
CA ARG A 114 -12.34 -7.97 9.57
C ARG A 114 -12.98 -6.98 8.61
N LEU A 115 -13.96 -7.46 7.86
CA LEU A 115 -14.66 -6.72 6.84
C LEU A 115 -16.16 -6.66 7.15
N PHE A 116 -16.77 -5.56 6.77
CA PHE A 116 -18.21 -5.37 6.88
C PHE A 116 -18.82 -5.18 5.51
N GLY A 117 -20.06 -5.58 5.33
CA GLY A 117 -20.73 -5.41 4.06
C GLY A 117 -22.16 -5.88 4.06
N ARG A 118 -22.66 -6.22 2.89
CA ARG A 118 -24.04 -6.65 2.70
C ARG A 118 -24.16 -7.71 1.63
N VAL A 119 -25.20 -8.51 1.74
CA VAL A 119 -25.63 -9.43 0.70
C VAL A 119 -26.23 -8.63 -0.45
N ALA A 120 -25.83 -8.94 -1.67
CA ALA A 120 -26.35 -8.36 -2.91
C ALA A 120 -26.83 -9.46 -3.86
N VAL A 121 -27.63 -9.10 -4.82
CA VAL A 121 -28.01 -10.01 -5.92
C VAL A 121 -26.78 -10.30 -6.80
N ASP A 122 -26.73 -11.50 -7.36
CA ASP A 122 -25.77 -11.83 -8.41
C ASP A 122 -26.26 -11.19 -9.72
N GLU A 123 -25.58 -10.13 -10.16
CA GLU A 123 -25.96 -9.39 -11.37
C GLU A 123 -25.88 -10.25 -12.63
N THR A 124 -25.01 -11.28 -12.63
CA THR A 124 -24.86 -12.20 -13.76
C THR A 124 -26.06 -13.14 -13.90
N ARG A 125 -26.88 -13.27 -12.83
CA ARG A 125 -28.08 -14.11 -12.77
C ARG A 125 -29.37 -13.29 -12.68
N THR A 126 -29.28 -12.02 -13.02
CA THR A 126 -30.42 -11.09 -13.04
C THR A 126 -30.79 -10.78 -14.47
N ALA A 127 -32.04 -11.00 -14.83
CA ALA A 127 -32.56 -10.57 -16.11
C ALA A 127 -33.69 -9.57 -15.97
N SER A 128 -33.78 -8.70 -16.96
CA SER A 128 -34.87 -7.73 -17.08
C SER A 128 -35.90 -8.23 -18.08
N GLU A 129 -37.11 -8.40 -17.60
CA GLU A 129 -38.26 -8.67 -18.48
C GLU A 129 -38.79 -7.34 -19.03
N THR A 130 -38.67 -7.20 -20.35
CA THR A 130 -38.97 -5.95 -21.04
C THR A 130 -40.17 -6.10 -21.97
N ALA A 131 -40.93 -5.02 -22.14
CA ALA A 131 -41.95 -4.95 -23.18
C ALA A 131 -41.32 -5.02 -24.58
N ARG A 132 -41.63 -6.02 -25.36
CA ARG A 132 -41.14 -6.17 -26.75
C ARG A 132 -41.96 -5.38 -27.76
N VAL A 133 -43.13 -4.91 -27.34
CA VAL A 133 -44.05 -4.09 -28.13
C VAL A 133 -44.62 -2.99 -27.24
N ALA A 134 -44.93 -1.86 -27.82
CA ALA A 134 -45.56 -0.76 -27.09
C ALA A 134 -47.05 -1.10 -26.83
N GLY A 135 -47.51 -0.76 -25.62
CA GLY A 135 -48.91 -1.04 -25.24
C GLY A 135 -49.22 -0.67 -23.80
N ARG A 136 -50.47 -0.82 -23.42
CA ARG A 136 -50.94 -0.61 -22.05
C ARG A 136 -50.94 -1.93 -21.30
N LEU A 137 -50.42 -1.93 -20.09
CA LEU A 137 -50.47 -3.09 -19.18
C LEU A 137 -51.84 -3.09 -18.48
N ASP A 138 -52.73 -3.96 -18.91
CA ASP A 138 -54.08 -4.00 -18.37
C ASP A 138 -54.19 -4.86 -17.12
N ARG A 139 -53.29 -5.84 -16.98
CA ARG A 139 -53.22 -6.69 -15.80
C ARG A 139 -51.78 -7.11 -15.50
N LEU A 140 -51.42 -7.08 -14.23
CA LEU A 140 -50.19 -7.65 -13.70
C LEU A 140 -50.52 -8.87 -12.84
N TYR A 141 -50.09 -10.06 -13.25
CA TYR A 141 -50.26 -11.30 -12.47
C TYR A 141 -49.29 -11.38 -11.32
N VAL A 142 -48.14 -10.72 -11.48
CA VAL A 142 -47.11 -10.52 -10.45
C VAL A 142 -47.17 -9.08 -10.00
N ASP A 143 -47.98 -8.80 -8.99
CA ASP A 143 -48.32 -7.45 -8.55
C ASP A 143 -47.42 -6.91 -7.41
N PHE A 144 -46.56 -7.74 -6.83
CA PHE A 144 -45.58 -7.32 -5.81
C PHE A 144 -44.23 -8.05 -5.96
N THR A 145 -43.20 -7.49 -5.35
CA THR A 145 -41.84 -8.04 -5.30
C THR A 145 -41.73 -9.21 -4.31
N GLY A 146 -40.78 -10.12 -4.54
CA GLY A 146 -40.55 -11.30 -3.69
C GLY A 146 -41.28 -12.54 -4.13
N ILE A 147 -42.12 -12.46 -5.18
CA ILE A 147 -42.80 -13.63 -5.79
C ILE A 147 -41.76 -14.48 -6.53
N ARG A 148 -41.83 -15.79 -6.34
CA ARG A 148 -41.08 -16.76 -7.12
C ARG A 148 -41.79 -17.07 -8.40
N VAL A 149 -41.11 -16.92 -9.53
CA VAL A 149 -41.60 -17.24 -10.88
C VAL A 149 -40.74 -18.32 -11.53
N ARG A 150 -41.33 -19.08 -12.44
CA ARG A 150 -40.63 -20.07 -13.25
C ARG A 150 -40.60 -19.59 -14.70
N SER A 151 -39.66 -20.09 -15.48
CA SER A 151 -39.69 -19.89 -16.93
C SER A 151 -41.04 -20.41 -17.50
N GLY A 152 -41.73 -19.56 -18.26
CA GLY A 152 -43.03 -19.82 -18.81
C GLY A 152 -44.24 -19.42 -17.94
N ASP A 153 -44.03 -18.89 -16.72
CA ASP A 153 -45.11 -18.33 -15.91
C ASP A 153 -45.64 -17.02 -16.53
N HIS A 154 -46.93 -16.77 -16.41
CA HIS A 154 -47.56 -15.54 -16.88
C HIS A 154 -47.21 -14.38 -15.93
N LEU A 155 -46.74 -13.26 -16.52
CA LEU A 155 -46.30 -12.08 -15.78
C LEU A 155 -47.29 -10.93 -15.87
N ALA A 156 -47.72 -10.60 -17.07
CA ALA A 156 -48.57 -9.47 -17.34
C ALA A 156 -49.42 -9.69 -18.57
N GLU A 157 -50.49 -8.92 -18.72
CA GLU A 157 -51.31 -8.83 -19.91
C GLU A 157 -51.21 -7.45 -20.52
N ILE A 158 -50.87 -7.40 -21.82
CA ILE A 158 -50.66 -6.15 -22.56
C ILE A 158 -51.71 -5.99 -23.66
N TYR A 159 -52.35 -4.83 -23.72
CA TYR A 159 -53.09 -4.35 -24.84
C TYR A 159 -52.21 -3.57 -25.79
N SER A 160 -52.06 -4.05 -27.04
CA SER A 160 -51.21 -3.39 -28.04
C SER A 160 -51.91 -3.35 -29.41
N PRO A 161 -52.22 -2.15 -29.92
CA PRO A 161 -52.77 -2.00 -31.28
C PRO A 161 -51.81 -2.51 -32.35
N GLU A 162 -50.52 -2.37 -32.17
CA GLU A 162 -49.47 -2.84 -33.08
C GLU A 162 -49.47 -4.38 -33.16
N LEU A 163 -49.56 -5.01 -32.00
CA LEU A 163 -49.61 -6.46 -31.91
C LEU A 163 -50.92 -7.04 -32.48
N LEU A 164 -52.04 -6.33 -32.27
CA LEU A 164 -53.34 -6.68 -32.88
C LEU A 164 -53.26 -6.63 -34.40
N ALA A 165 -52.66 -5.56 -34.96
CA ALA A 165 -52.48 -5.42 -36.42
C ALA A 165 -51.57 -6.53 -36.98
N ALA A 166 -50.47 -6.89 -36.30
CA ALA A 166 -49.58 -7.96 -36.72
C ALA A 166 -50.24 -9.33 -36.69
N GLN A 167 -51.13 -9.61 -35.74
CA GLN A 167 -51.93 -10.83 -35.70
C GLN A 167 -52.94 -10.89 -36.88
N GLN A 168 -53.56 -9.77 -37.19
CA GLN A 168 -54.48 -9.68 -38.37
C GLN A 168 -53.70 -9.92 -39.65
N GLU A 169 -52.53 -9.32 -39.83
CA GLU A 169 -51.66 -9.54 -40.98
C GLU A 169 -51.27 -11.01 -41.14
N TYR A 170 -50.90 -11.66 -40.06
CA TYR A 170 -50.55 -13.09 -40.06
C TYR A 170 -51.73 -13.97 -40.45
N LEU A 171 -52.92 -13.77 -39.84
CA LEU A 171 -54.13 -14.53 -40.16
C LEU A 171 -54.58 -14.31 -41.60
N GLN A 172 -54.39 -13.09 -42.15
CA GLN A 172 -54.70 -12.84 -43.57
C GLN A 172 -53.71 -13.56 -44.49
N ALA A 173 -52.43 -13.61 -44.18
CA ALA A 173 -51.42 -14.35 -44.91
C ALA A 173 -51.71 -15.85 -44.90
N LEU A 174 -52.19 -16.44 -43.79
CA LEU A 174 -52.63 -17.83 -43.70
C LEU A 174 -53.85 -18.13 -44.61
N ARG A 175 -54.86 -17.26 -44.56
CA ARG A 175 -56.04 -17.41 -45.43
C ARG A 175 -55.66 -17.36 -46.90
N SER A 176 -54.75 -16.49 -47.31
CA SER A 176 -54.24 -16.37 -48.66
C SER A 176 -53.47 -17.63 -49.10
N ARG A 177 -52.77 -18.30 -48.19
CA ARG A 177 -52.08 -19.57 -48.42
C ARG A 177 -53.09 -20.67 -48.72
N ASP A 178 -54.16 -20.76 -47.94
CA ASP A 178 -55.17 -21.85 -48.02
C ASP A 178 -56.12 -21.70 -49.20
N THR A 179 -56.33 -20.47 -49.69
CA THR A 179 -57.21 -20.17 -50.86
C THR A 179 -56.44 -20.06 -52.18
N GLY A 180 -55.11 -20.10 -52.17
CA GLY A 180 -54.26 -19.86 -53.36
C GLY A 180 -54.27 -21.01 -54.38
N SER A 181 -54.94 -20.81 -55.51
CA SER A 181 -54.97 -21.71 -56.68
C SER A 181 -53.93 -21.34 -57.77
N GLY A 182 -52.79 -20.70 -57.38
CA GLY A 182 -51.76 -20.23 -58.32
C GLY A 182 -50.66 -21.24 -58.59
N GLY A 183 -49.81 -20.97 -59.59
CA GLY A 183 -48.63 -21.76 -59.91
C GLY A 183 -47.57 -21.76 -58.77
N ASP A 184 -46.52 -22.59 -58.89
CA ASP A 184 -45.51 -22.84 -57.83
C ASP A 184 -44.84 -21.58 -57.32
N PHE A 185 -44.62 -20.60 -58.19
CA PHE A 185 -44.05 -19.30 -57.80
C PHE A 185 -44.95 -18.54 -56.79
N LEU A 186 -46.26 -18.49 -57.06
CA LEU A 186 -47.20 -17.82 -56.15
C LEU A 186 -47.32 -18.56 -54.81
N ARG A 187 -47.27 -19.89 -54.81
CA ARG A 187 -47.28 -20.68 -53.57
C ARG A 187 -46.05 -20.47 -52.74
N GLU A 188 -44.90 -20.37 -53.41
CA GLU A 188 -43.63 -20.06 -52.68
C GLU A 188 -43.63 -18.65 -52.09
N ALA A 189 -44.04 -17.63 -52.85
CA ALA A 189 -44.20 -16.27 -52.37
C ALA A 189 -45.12 -16.14 -51.15
N THR A 190 -46.28 -16.87 -51.20
CA THR A 190 -47.23 -16.89 -50.08
C THR A 190 -46.66 -17.60 -48.86
N ARG A 191 -45.88 -18.69 -49.00
CA ARG A 191 -45.17 -19.34 -47.88
C ARG A 191 -44.16 -18.41 -47.21
N GLN A 192 -43.41 -17.66 -48.02
CA GLN A 192 -42.45 -16.67 -47.49
C GLN A 192 -43.16 -15.54 -46.74
N THR A 193 -44.30 -15.06 -47.23
CA THR A 193 -45.12 -14.03 -46.54
C THR A 193 -45.65 -14.55 -45.20
N VAL A 194 -46.16 -15.77 -45.13
CA VAL A 194 -46.63 -16.39 -43.89
C VAL A 194 -45.47 -16.53 -42.90
N LYS A 195 -44.31 -17.00 -43.39
CA LYS A 195 -43.13 -17.11 -42.55
C LYS A 195 -42.69 -15.76 -41.98
N ALA A 196 -42.60 -14.74 -42.82
CA ALA A 196 -42.21 -13.38 -42.39
C ALA A 196 -43.18 -12.79 -41.34
N ALA A 197 -44.50 -13.00 -41.53
CA ALA A 197 -45.50 -12.55 -40.57
C ALA A 197 -45.42 -13.33 -39.24
N ARG A 198 -45.12 -14.65 -39.28
CA ARG A 198 -44.88 -15.46 -38.09
C ARG A 198 -43.64 -14.99 -37.35
N ASP A 199 -42.52 -14.78 -38.06
CA ASP A 199 -41.27 -14.29 -37.51
C ASP A 199 -41.46 -12.91 -36.82
N LYS A 200 -42.27 -12.02 -37.40
CA LYS A 200 -42.68 -10.74 -36.83
C LYS A 200 -43.39 -10.90 -35.48
N LEU A 201 -44.37 -11.86 -35.37
CA LEU A 201 -45.06 -12.14 -34.12
C LEU A 201 -44.09 -12.68 -33.04
N SER A 202 -43.14 -13.54 -33.43
CA SER A 202 -42.11 -14.04 -32.52
C SER A 202 -41.17 -12.91 -32.03
N LEU A 203 -40.80 -11.96 -32.89
CA LEU A 203 -40.03 -10.76 -32.52
C LEU A 203 -40.81 -9.87 -31.54
N PHE A 204 -42.13 -9.80 -31.65
CA PHE A 204 -42.99 -9.11 -30.68
C PHE A 204 -43.19 -9.88 -29.38
N GLY A 205 -42.56 -11.06 -29.23
CA GLY A 205 -42.51 -11.82 -27.99
C GLY A 205 -43.62 -12.85 -27.81
N LEU A 206 -44.39 -13.16 -28.86
CA LEU A 206 -45.32 -14.29 -28.78
C LEU A 206 -44.54 -15.61 -28.79
N THR A 207 -44.92 -16.49 -27.92
CA THR A 207 -44.40 -17.86 -27.88
C THR A 207 -45.03 -18.68 -29.04
N ASP A 208 -44.34 -19.74 -29.48
CA ASP A 208 -44.89 -20.63 -30.50
C ASP A 208 -46.28 -21.15 -30.14
N ARG A 209 -46.54 -21.51 -28.89
CA ARG A 209 -47.85 -21.92 -28.38
C ARG A 209 -48.94 -20.86 -28.57
N GLN A 210 -48.58 -19.57 -28.35
CA GLN A 210 -49.54 -18.48 -28.58
C GLN A 210 -49.84 -18.28 -30.05
N ILE A 211 -48.83 -18.42 -30.92
CA ILE A 211 -49.01 -18.34 -32.38
C ILE A 211 -49.85 -19.50 -32.87
N GLU A 212 -49.61 -20.73 -32.45
CA GLU A 212 -50.44 -21.90 -32.76
C GLU A 212 -51.88 -21.74 -32.27
N SER A 213 -52.05 -21.21 -31.04
CA SER A 213 -53.39 -20.90 -30.51
C SER A 213 -54.13 -19.83 -31.34
N LEU A 214 -53.39 -18.83 -31.85
CA LEU A 214 -53.92 -17.81 -32.75
C LEU A 214 -54.38 -18.44 -34.10
N GLU A 215 -53.57 -19.35 -34.65
CA GLU A 215 -53.93 -20.10 -35.87
C GLU A 215 -55.24 -20.91 -35.69
N GLN A 216 -55.30 -21.63 -34.53
CA GLN A 216 -56.50 -22.48 -34.24
C GLN A 216 -57.74 -21.64 -33.98
N ARG A 217 -57.64 -20.50 -33.31
CA ARG A 217 -58.81 -19.62 -33.07
C ARG A 217 -59.23 -18.85 -34.30
N GLY A 218 -58.34 -18.57 -35.24
CA GLY A 218 -58.58 -17.82 -36.45
C GLY A 218 -59.03 -16.37 -36.25
N GLN A 219 -58.91 -15.85 -35.00
CA GLN A 219 -59.31 -14.51 -34.64
C GLN A 219 -58.16 -13.87 -33.79
N PRO A 220 -57.79 -12.60 -34.04
CA PRO A 220 -56.79 -11.91 -33.28
C PRO A 220 -57.31 -11.61 -31.87
N SER A 221 -56.39 -11.51 -30.91
CA SER A 221 -56.67 -11.05 -29.54
C SER A 221 -56.08 -9.67 -29.35
N ASP A 222 -56.87 -8.79 -28.76
CA ASP A 222 -56.42 -7.43 -28.38
C ASP A 222 -55.52 -7.44 -27.14
N HIS A 223 -55.61 -8.49 -26.33
CA HIS A 223 -54.78 -8.72 -25.17
C HIS A 223 -53.85 -9.90 -25.37
N VAL A 224 -52.59 -9.76 -25.00
CA VAL A 224 -51.59 -10.81 -25.07
C VAL A 224 -50.85 -10.94 -23.73
N THR A 225 -50.74 -12.17 -23.27
CA THR A 225 -50.03 -12.50 -22.04
C THR A 225 -48.52 -12.50 -22.29
N LEU A 226 -47.76 -11.78 -21.47
CA LEU A 226 -46.30 -11.82 -21.40
C LEU A 226 -45.88 -12.91 -20.43
N TYR A 227 -44.94 -13.76 -20.85
CA TYR A 227 -44.42 -14.87 -20.05
C TYR A 227 -42.96 -14.62 -19.63
N SER A 228 -42.59 -15.16 -18.48
CA SER A 228 -41.22 -15.12 -18.01
C SER A 228 -40.27 -15.96 -18.86
N HIS A 229 -39.15 -15.43 -19.27
CA HIS A 229 -38.10 -16.16 -19.98
C HIS A 229 -37.21 -16.99 -19.04
N GLN A 230 -37.07 -16.57 -17.78
CA GLN A 230 -36.26 -17.26 -16.79
C GLN A 230 -37.04 -17.48 -15.48
N GLY A 231 -36.53 -18.44 -14.66
CA GLY A 231 -37.01 -18.64 -13.30
C GLY A 231 -36.21 -17.80 -12.32
N GLY A 232 -36.83 -17.41 -11.21
CA GLY A 232 -36.17 -16.64 -10.15
C GLY A 232 -37.17 -15.99 -9.21
N ILE A 233 -36.71 -14.98 -8.51
CA ILE A 233 -37.52 -14.12 -7.62
C ILE A 233 -37.60 -12.73 -8.24
N VAL A 234 -38.79 -12.17 -8.30
CA VAL A 234 -38.99 -10.79 -8.76
C VAL A 234 -38.41 -9.84 -7.71
N VAL A 235 -37.27 -9.24 -8.03
CA VAL A 235 -36.56 -8.33 -7.11
C VAL A 235 -37.03 -6.89 -7.26
N GLU A 236 -37.46 -6.50 -8.45
CA GLU A 236 -38.04 -5.18 -8.71
C GLU A 236 -39.24 -5.28 -9.65
N LYS A 237 -40.26 -4.47 -9.36
CA LYS A 237 -41.41 -4.20 -10.22
C LYS A 237 -41.36 -2.72 -10.62
N LEU A 238 -41.18 -2.46 -11.93
CA LEU A 238 -40.93 -1.12 -12.44
C LEU A 238 -42.12 -0.53 -13.19
N ALA A 239 -43.16 -1.34 -13.42
CA ALA A 239 -44.40 -0.90 -14.04
C ALA A 239 -45.62 -1.24 -13.19
N THR A 240 -46.73 -0.51 -13.38
CA THR A 240 -48.01 -0.69 -12.70
C THR A 240 -49.12 -0.95 -13.67
N GLU A 241 -50.26 -1.53 -13.20
CA GLU A 241 -51.47 -1.68 -14.02
C GLU A 241 -51.95 -0.33 -14.51
N GLY A 242 -52.30 -0.25 -15.77
CA GLY A 242 -52.71 0.96 -16.45
C GLY A 242 -51.55 1.74 -17.11
N ASP A 243 -50.30 1.41 -16.82
CA ASP A 243 -49.16 2.08 -17.43
C ASP A 243 -49.09 1.77 -18.93
N TYR A 244 -48.78 2.81 -19.72
CA TYR A 244 -48.45 2.64 -21.13
C TYR A 244 -46.94 2.50 -21.31
N VAL A 245 -46.47 1.29 -21.65
CA VAL A 245 -45.06 0.98 -21.81
C VAL A 245 -44.63 1.10 -23.26
N LYS A 246 -43.40 1.59 -23.45
CA LYS A 246 -42.73 1.64 -24.76
C LYS A 246 -41.97 0.34 -25.00
N THR A 247 -41.68 0.01 -26.25
CA THR A 247 -40.78 -1.08 -26.60
C THR A 247 -39.43 -0.89 -25.90
N GLY A 248 -38.94 -1.94 -25.22
CA GLY A 248 -37.71 -1.92 -24.42
C GLY A 248 -37.90 -1.44 -22.96
N ALA A 249 -39.10 -0.99 -22.56
CA ALA A 249 -39.35 -0.62 -21.16
C ALA A 249 -39.29 -1.87 -20.27
N VAL A 250 -38.52 -1.77 -19.17
CA VAL A 250 -38.39 -2.84 -18.16
C VAL A 250 -39.67 -2.87 -17.33
N ILE A 251 -40.30 -4.05 -17.26
CA ILE A 251 -41.51 -4.29 -16.45
C ILE A 251 -41.12 -4.93 -15.12
N TYR A 252 -40.29 -5.98 -15.18
CA TYR A 252 -39.78 -6.69 -14.00
C TYR A 252 -38.30 -6.92 -14.09
N ARG A 253 -37.66 -7.00 -12.91
CA ARG A 253 -36.32 -7.56 -12.78
C ARG A 253 -36.41 -8.84 -11.96
N ILE A 254 -35.94 -9.94 -12.55
CA ILE A 254 -35.99 -11.27 -11.96
C ILE A 254 -34.58 -11.76 -11.73
N SER A 255 -34.30 -12.24 -10.52
CA SER A 255 -32.99 -12.75 -10.15
C SER A 255 -33.08 -14.16 -9.58
N ASP A 256 -32.14 -15.02 -9.98
CA ASP A 256 -31.94 -16.32 -9.36
C ASP A 256 -31.10 -16.16 -8.11
N LEU A 257 -31.73 -16.29 -6.95
CA LEU A 257 -31.08 -16.13 -5.63
C LEU A 257 -30.45 -17.42 -5.12
N SER A 258 -30.28 -18.48 -5.90
CA SER A 258 -29.57 -19.71 -5.51
C SER A 258 -28.08 -19.45 -5.25
N ARG A 259 -27.53 -18.37 -5.82
CA ARG A 259 -26.24 -17.78 -5.52
C ARG A 259 -26.43 -16.29 -5.27
N VAL A 260 -25.70 -15.78 -4.33
CA VAL A 260 -25.70 -14.35 -3.99
C VAL A 260 -24.28 -13.84 -3.90
N TRP A 261 -24.11 -12.55 -4.07
CA TRP A 261 -22.87 -11.88 -3.78
C TRP A 261 -22.88 -11.34 -2.35
N VAL A 262 -21.76 -11.40 -1.69
CA VAL A 262 -21.47 -10.60 -0.50
C VAL A 262 -20.49 -9.51 -0.92
N LEU A 263 -20.93 -8.27 -0.84
CA LEU A 263 -20.12 -7.09 -1.14
C LEU A 263 -19.60 -6.53 0.18
N LEU A 264 -18.29 -6.66 0.37
CA LEU A 264 -17.59 -6.22 1.56
C LEU A 264 -16.84 -4.92 1.27
N ASP A 265 -16.74 -4.06 2.29
CA ASP A 265 -15.99 -2.82 2.24
C ASP A 265 -14.64 -3.03 2.90
N ALA A 266 -13.56 -2.97 2.10
CA ALA A 266 -12.18 -3.08 2.55
C ALA A 266 -11.52 -1.70 2.56
N TYR A 267 -10.92 -1.30 3.68
CA TYR A 267 -10.13 -0.09 3.77
C TYR A 267 -8.81 -0.23 3.00
N GLU A 268 -8.21 0.89 2.63
CA GLU A 268 -6.93 0.93 1.92
C GLU A 268 -5.83 0.12 2.62
N SER A 269 -5.78 0.18 3.97
CA SER A 269 -4.87 -0.61 4.81
C SER A 269 -5.06 -2.12 4.70
N ASP A 270 -6.28 -2.56 4.41
CA ASP A 270 -6.65 -3.97 4.38
C ASP A 270 -6.38 -4.61 3.02
N LEU A 271 -6.30 -3.79 1.96
CA LEU A 271 -6.12 -4.27 0.58
C LEU A 271 -4.81 -5.02 0.38
N SER A 272 -3.78 -4.69 1.16
CA SER A 272 -2.49 -5.40 1.13
C SER A 272 -2.62 -6.87 1.52
N TRP A 273 -3.65 -7.23 2.30
CA TRP A 273 -3.91 -8.57 2.83
C TRP A 273 -4.94 -9.37 2.04
N LEU A 274 -5.65 -8.73 1.10
CA LEU A 274 -6.73 -9.36 0.36
C LEU A 274 -6.26 -9.80 -1.02
N ARG A 275 -6.44 -11.07 -1.31
CA ARG A 275 -6.10 -11.67 -2.60
C ARG A 275 -7.32 -12.42 -3.15
N TRP A 276 -7.36 -12.53 -4.44
CA TRP A 276 -8.33 -13.34 -5.13
C TRP A 276 -8.21 -14.81 -4.71
N GLY A 277 -9.34 -15.51 -4.61
CA GLY A 277 -9.38 -16.93 -4.24
C GLY A 277 -9.29 -17.23 -2.75
N GLN A 278 -9.03 -16.24 -1.88
CA GLN A 278 -9.02 -16.45 -0.43
C GLN A 278 -10.41 -16.86 0.08
N GLU A 279 -10.44 -17.79 1.01
CA GLU A 279 -11.66 -18.19 1.70
C GLU A 279 -12.03 -17.13 2.76
N ILE A 280 -13.32 -16.84 2.83
CA ILE A 280 -13.89 -15.91 3.81
C ILE A 280 -14.93 -16.64 4.65
N GLU A 281 -14.87 -16.44 5.95
CA GLU A 281 -15.93 -16.79 6.88
C GLU A 281 -16.75 -15.55 7.25
N PHE A 282 -18.07 -15.67 7.22
CA PHE A 282 -18.93 -14.55 7.62
C PHE A 282 -20.18 -14.99 8.37
N GLY A 283 -20.66 -14.08 9.19
CA GLY A 283 -21.93 -14.22 9.91
C GLY A 283 -22.90 -13.09 9.57
N THR A 284 -24.17 -13.33 9.80
CA THR A 284 -25.26 -12.35 9.68
C THR A 284 -26.11 -12.34 10.94
N ASP A 285 -26.60 -11.17 11.33
CA ASP A 285 -27.46 -11.03 12.51
C ASP A 285 -28.80 -11.79 12.39
N ALA A 286 -29.23 -12.09 11.14
CA ALA A 286 -30.41 -12.88 10.88
C ALA A 286 -30.26 -14.38 11.21
N HIS A 287 -29.03 -14.88 11.28
CA HIS A 287 -28.70 -16.26 11.60
C HIS A 287 -27.61 -16.36 12.67
N PRO A 288 -27.92 -16.03 13.94
CA PRO A 288 -26.94 -16.04 15.01
C PRO A 288 -26.31 -17.43 15.20
N GLY A 289 -24.98 -17.48 15.30
CA GLY A 289 -24.23 -18.73 15.51
C GLY A 289 -24.06 -19.58 14.25
N ARG A 290 -24.58 -19.17 13.09
CA ARG A 290 -24.29 -19.84 11.81
C ARG A 290 -23.21 -19.09 11.06
N THR A 291 -22.14 -19.80 10.73
CA THR A 291 -21.06 -19.29 9.87
C THR A 291 -21.32 -19.73 8.44
N PHE A 292 -21.21 -18.80 7.53
CA PHE A 292 -21.24 -19.02 6.08
C PHE A 292 -19.82 -18.88 5.55
N ARG A 293 -19.54 -19.56 4.43
CA ARG A 293 -18.25 -19.49 3.74
C ARG A 293 -18.43 -19.06 2.30
N GLY A 294 -17.43 -18.39 1.80
CA GLY A 294 -17.37 -17.98 0.41
C GLY A 294 -15.95 -17.71 -0.01
N THR A 295 -15.76 -17.41 -1.29
CA THR A 295 -14.43 -17.15 -1.86
C THR A 295 -14.39 -15.77 -2.48
N ILE A 296 -13.32 -15.02 -2.25
CA ILE A 296 -13.09 -13.73 -2.89
C ILE A 296 -12.99 -13.95 -4.39
N SER A 297 -13.94 -13.41 -5.14
CA SER A 297 -14.02 -13.52 -6.59
C SER A 297 -13.61 -12.25 -7.32
N PHE A 298 -13.56 -11.13 -6.61
CA PHE A 298 -13.15 -9.84 -7.18
C PHE A 298 -12.80 -8.83 -6.10
N VAL A 299 -11.74 -8.08 -6.33
CA VAL A 299 -11.38 -6.90 -5.54
C VAL A 299 -11.43 -5.70 -6.47
N SER A 300 -12.22 -4.69 -6.13
CA SER A 300 -12.36 -3.49 -6.98
C SER A 300 -11.01 -2.78 -7.15
N PRO A 301 -10.62 -2.44 -8.39
CA PRO A 301 -9.42 -1.65 -8.64
C PRO A 301 -9.59 -0.16 -8.29
N THR A 302 -10.82 0.26 -7.96
CA THR A 302 -11.15 1.65 -7.63
C THR A 302 -11.69 1.74 -6.21
N LEU A 303 -11.29 2.79 -5.51
CA LEU A 303 -11.83 3.14 -4.19
C LEU A 303 -13.07 4.03 -4.35
N ASP A 304 -14.04 3.84 -3.50
CA ASP A 304 -15.14 4.78 -3.31
C ASP A 304 -14.60 6.02 -2.57
N PRO A 305 -14.62 7.22 -3.19
CA PRO A 305 -14.03 8.41 -2.60
C PRO A 305 -14.75 8.88 -1.33
N ALA A 306 -16.03 8.51 -1.13
CA ALA A 306 -16.80 8.91 0.05
C ALA A 306 -16.44 8.08 1.27
N THR A 307 -16.22 6.79 1.10
CA THR A 307 -15.93 5.83 2.18
C THR A 307 -14.45 5.47 2.29
N ARG A 308 -13.64 5.75 1.25
CA ARG A 308 -12.25 5.33 1.08
C ARG A 308 -12.08 3.81 1.19
N THR A 309 -13.07 3.06 0.68
CA THR A 309 -13.07 1.61 0.69
C THR A 309 -13.11 1.06 -0.74
N ALA A 310 -12.49 -0.08 -0.95
CA ALA A 310 -12.69 -0.90 -2.14
C ALA A 310 -13.77 -1.95 -1.89
N LYS A 311 -14.57 -2.25 -2.90
CA LYS A 311 -15.55 -3.34 -2.82
C LYS A 311 -14.86 -4.67 -3.08
N VAL A 312 -15.00 -5.58 -2.14
CA VAL A 312 -14.57 -6.97 -2.26
C VAL A 312 -15.81 -7.83 -2.47
N ARG A 313 -15.85 -8.54 -3.60
CA ARG A 313 -16.97 -9.41 -3.97
C ARG A 313 -16.64 -10.85 -3.61
N VAL A 314 -17.57 -11.47 -2.93
CA VAL A 314 -17.50 -12.88 -2.53
C VAL A 314 -18.71 -13.61 -3.12
N ASN A 315 -18.48 -14.69 -3.83
CA ASN A 315 -19.52 -15.55 -4.37
C ASN A 315 -19.93 -16.57 -3.31
N VAL A 316 -21.23 -16.66 -3.04
CA VAL A 316 -21.76 -17.52 -1.98
C VAL A 316 -22.94 -18.35 -2.49
N ALA A 317 -22.89 -19.64 -2.29
CA ALA A 317 -24.05 -20.50 -2.51
C ALA A 317 -25.14 -20.21 -1.45
N ASN A 318 -26.35 -19.94 -1.89
CA ASN A 318 -27.46 -19.57 -1.02
C ASN A 318 -28.44 -20.73 -0.83
N GLU A 319 -28.03 -21.67 -0.01
CA GLU A 319 -28.88 -22.82 0.28
C GLU A 319 -30.16 -22.41 1.00
N ARG A 320 -31.28 -22.89 0.50
CA ARG A 320 -32.64 -22.67 1.08
C ARG A 320 -33.00 -21.18 1.20
N ASP A 321 -32.45 -20.31 0.34
CA ASP A 321 -32.70 -18.86 0.35
C ASP A 321 -32.45 -18.21 1.73
N ALA A 322 -31.45 -18.72 2.47
CA ALA A 322 -31.11 -18.26 3.81
C ALA A 322 -30.60 -16.82 3.82
N LEU A 323 -29.82 -16.46 2.80
CA LEU A 323 -29.26 -15.13 2.62
C LEU A 323 -30.18 -14.30 1.72
N LYS A 324 -30.64 -13.16 2.24
CA LYS A 324 -31.49 -12.24 1.46
C LYS A 324 -30.70 -10.99 1.10
N PRO A 325 -30.80 -10.51 -0.15
CA PRO A 325 -30.22 -9.23 -0.54
C PRO A 325 -30.60 -8.12 0.45
N GLY A 326 -29.61 -7.28 0.81
CA GLY A 326 -29.76 -6.24 1.83
C GLY A 326 -29.36 -6.65 3.24
N MET A 327 -29.17 -7.93 3.56
CA MET A 327 -28.68 -8.37 4.88
C MET A 327 -27.27 -7.86 5.12
N PHE A 328 -27.00 -7.34 6.33
CA PHE A 328 -25.66 -7.01 6.77
C PHE A 328 -24.88 -8.25 7.15
N VAL A 329 -23.57 -8.22 6.83
CA VAL A 329 -22.65 -9.30 7.13
C VAL A 329 -21.39 -8.76 7.80
N ARG A 330 -20.83 -9.56 8.70
CA ARG A 330 -19.50 -9.39 9.27
C ARG A 330 -18.67 -10.56 8.82
N ALA A 331 -17.58 -10.25 8.13
CA ALA A 331 -16.71 -11.25 7.53
C ALA A 331 -15.30 -11.18 8.13
N THR A 332 -14.63 -12.32 8.16
CA THR A 332 -13.24 -12.45 8.56
C THR A 332 -12.50 -13.21 7.48
N VAL A 333 -11.36 -12.64 7.07
CA VAL A 333 -10.38 -13.29 6.20
C VAL A 333 -9.14 -13.58 7.04
N TYR A 334 -8.63 -14.79 6.97
CA TYR A 334 -7.35 -15.17 7.55
C TYR A 334 -6.30 -15.17 6.45
N ALA A 335 -5.55 -14.06 6.35
CA ALA A 335 -4.52 -13.90 5.35
C ALA A 335 -3.21 -14.51 5.84
N GLU A 336 -2.73 -15.55 5.19
CA GLU A 336 -1.42 -16.16 5.45
C GLU A 336 -0.35 -15.52 4.55
N VAL A 337 0.90 -15.54 5.00
CA VAL A 337 2.05 -15.03 4.26
C VAL A 337 3.07 -16.13 3.98
N ASP A 338 3.77 -16.01 2.86
CA ASP A 338 4.85 -16.90 2.46
C ASP A 338 6.20 -16.48 3.06
N ASP A 339 7.27 -17.17 2.70
CA ASP A 339 8.65 -16.92 3.16
C ASP A 339 9.27 -15.62 2.61
N HIS A 340 8.65 -15.01 1.61
CA HIS A 340 9.01 -13.68 1.09
C HIS A 340 8.19 -12.54 1.72
N GLY A 341 7.19 -12.89 2.55
CA GLY A 341 6.27 -11.93 3.17
C GLY A 341 5.10 -11.54 2.28
N ASP A 342 4.91 -12.23 1.14
CA ASP A 342 3.78 -12.02 0.27
C ASP A 342 2.54 -12.78 0.75
N VAL A 343 1.37 -12.16 0.60
CA VAL A 343 0.10 -12.77 0.99
C VAL A 343 -0.24 -13.91 0.04
N ILE A 344 -0.50 -15.08 0.59
CA ILE A 344 -0.86 -16.28 -0.17
C ILE A 344 -2.26 -16.10 -0.75
N SER A 345 -2.38 -16.30 -2.07
CA SER A 345 -3.68 -16.34 -2.74
C SER A 345 -4.34 -17.71 -2.55
N GLY A 346 -5.67 -17.77 -2.67
CA GLY A 346 -6.41 -19.03 -2.64
C GLY A 346 -6.28 -19.88 -3.92
N VAL A 347 -5.43 -19.47 -4.86
CA VAL A 347 -5.23 -20.16 -6.14
C VAL A 347 -3.93 -20.96 -6.06
N ALA A 348 -4.07 -22.26 -6.24
CA ALA A 348 -2.91 -23.16 -6.28
C ALA A 348 -2.12 -22.99 -7.60
N PRO A 349 -0.79 -23.15 -7.57
CA PRO A 349 0.02 -23.22 -8.77
C PRO A 349 -0.47 -24.30 -9.73
N GLY A 350 -0.44 -24.04 -11.04
CA GLY A 350 -0.87 -24.99 -12.07
C GLY A 350 -2.39 -24.99 -12.36
N GLN A 351 -3.17 -24.17 -11.69
CA GLN A 351 -4.57 -23.98 -12.00
C GLN A 351 -4.77 -23.09 -13.23
N TRP A 352 -5.84 -23.37 -13.97
CA TRP A 352 -6.24 -22.62 -15.16
C TRP A 352 -7.52 -21.87 -14.89
N MET A 353 -7.65 -20.66 -15.40
CA MET A 353 -8.81 -19.82 -15.13
C MET A 353 -9.14 -18.89 -16.30
N CYS A 354 -10.37 -18.41 -16.31
CA CYS A 354 -10.82 -17.49 -17.33
C CYS A 354 -10.38 -16.06 -16.98
N PRO A 355 -9.75 -15.31 -17.91
CA PRO A 355 -9.38 -13.91 -17.66
C PRO A 355 -10.56 -12.99 -17.37
N MET A 356 -11.77 -13.33 -17.90
CA MET A 356 -12.99 -12.54 -17.72
C MET A 356 -13.88 -13.06 -16.58
N HIS A 357 -13.80 -14.37 -16.28
CA HIS A 357 -14.58 -15.02 -15.24
C HIS A 357 -13.64 -15.75 -14.27
N PRO A 358 -12.99 -15.03 -13.36
CA PRO A 358 -12.01 -15.61 -12.44
C PRO A 358 -12.57 -16.73 -11.56
N GLU A 359 -13.88 -16.78 -11.36
CA GLU A 359 -14.57 -17.84 -10.64
C GLU A 359 -14.56 -19.21 -11.37
N VAL A 360 -14.24 -19.21 -12.67
CA VAL A 360 -14.10 -20.45 -13.46
C VAL A 360 -12.67 -20.93 -13.37
N VAL A 361 -12.42 -21.88 -12.48
CA VAL A 361 -11.12 -22.49 -12.23
C VAL A 361 -11.14 -23.95 -12.65
N ALA A 362 -10.10 -24.38 -13.37
CA ALA A 362 -9.92 -25.76 -13.83
C ALA A 362 -8.50 -26.27 -13.52
N GLN A 363 -8.33 -27.59 -13.50
CA GLN A 363 -7.04 -28.22 -13.28
C GLN A 363 -6.17 -28.35 -14.54
N GLY A 364 -6.64 -27.83 -15.67
CA GLY A 364 -5.95 -27.94 -16.95
C GLY A 364 -6.51 -27.00 -18.02
N PRO A 365 -5.90 -27.00 -19.22
CA PRO A 365 -6.34 -26.16 -20.33
C PRO A 365 -7.76 -26.55 -20.77
N GLY A 366 -8.58 -25.55 -21.09
CA GLY A 366 -9.98 -25.74 -21.49
C GLY A 366 -10.59 -24.45 -21.97
N THR A 367 -11.93 -24.44 -22.06
CA THR A 367 -12.72 -23.26 -22.41
C THR A 367 -13.64 -22.89 -21.25
N CYS A 368 -13.82 -21.59 -21.06
CA CYS A 368 -14.74 -21.07 -20.05
C CYS A 368 -16.19 -21.41 -20.40
N GLU A 369 -16.90 -22.04 -19.50
CA GLU A 369 -18.32 -22.42 -19.68
C GLU A 369 -19.27 -21.22 -19.83
N VAL A 370 -18.84 -20.04 -19.34
CA VAL A 370 -19.65 -18.82 -19.33
C VAL A 370 -19.47 -18.02 -20.62
N CYS A 371 -18.22 -17.83 -21.10
CA CYS A 371 -17.93 -16.95 -22.25
C CYS A 371 -17.28 -17.66 -23.44
N GLY A 372 -16.93 -18.95 -23.32
CA GLY A 372 -16.30 -19.71 -24.39
C GLY A 372 -14.82 -19.38 -24.65
N MET A 373 -14.20 -18.46 -23.87
CA MET A 373 -12.79 -18.11 -24.01
C MET A 373 -11.88 -19.24 -23.49
N ALA A 374 -10.70 -19.35 -24.07
CA ALA A 374 -9.69 -20.29 -23.59
C ALA A 374 -9.24 -19.90 -22.16
N LEU A 375 -9.14 -20.88 -21.28
CA LEU A 375 -8.57 -20.71 -19.96
C LEU A 375 -7.06 -20.49 -20.09
N VAL A 376 -6.50 -19.67 -19.21
CA VAL A 376 -5.07 -19.40 -19.14
C VAL A 376 -4.52 -19.83 -17.77
N PRO A 377 -3.24 -20.21 -17.66
CA PRO A 377 -2.62 -20.48 -16.36
C PRO A 377 -2.75 -19.29 -15.42
N ALA A 378 -3.09 -19.54 -14.16
CA ALA A 378 -3.30 -18.52 -13.14
C ALA A 378 -2.03 -17.66 -12.90
N GLU A 379 -0.85 -18.25 -13.09
CA GLU A 379 0.45 -17.57 -13.01
C GLU A 379 0.57 -16.42 -14.02
N LYS A 380 0.03 -16.60 -15.24
CA LYS A 380 0.04 -15.55 -16.26
C LYS A 380 -0.87 -14.36 -15.93
N LEU A 381 -1.83 -14.56 -15.04
CA LEU A 381 -2.73 -13.51 -14.57
C LEU A 381 -2.18 -12.81 -13.31
N GLY A 382 -1.02 -13.25 -12.78
CA GLY A 382 -0.46 -12.70 -11.55
C GLY A 382 -1.29 -12.99 -10.30
N LEU A 383 -2.15 -14.01 -10.35
CA LEU A 383 -3.09 -14.35 -9.29
C LEU A 383 -2.56 -15.46 -8.36
N VAL A 384 -1.48 -16.10 -8.73
CA VAL A 384 -0.77 -17.06 -7.89
C VAL A 384 0.36 -16.31 -7.22
N ALA A 385 0.44 -16.32 -5.90
CA ALA A 385 1.65 -15.93 -5.21
C ALA A 385 2.80 -16.79 -5.76
N ASN A 386 3.96 -16.17 -6.03
CA ASN A 386 5.14 -16.94 -6.45
C ASN A 386 5.25 -18.12 -5.49
N PRO A 387 5.28 -19.37 -6.00
CA PRO A 387 5.53 -20.48 -5.12
C PRO A 387 6.97 -20.31 -4.63
N GLY A 388 7.13 -19.61 -3.52
CA GLY A 388 8.32 -19.76 -2.72
C GLY A 388 8.55 -21.28 -2.54
N ASP A 389 9.68 -21.70 -2.05
CA ASP A 389 10.03 -23.11 -1.85
C ASP A 389 8.97 -23.92 -1.04
N GLY A 390 7.78 -23.35 -0.82
CA GLY A 390 6.67 -23.91 -0.05
C GLY A 390 6.97 -23.99 1.45
N LYS A 391 8.10 -23.44 1.87
CA LYS A 391 8.50 -23.40 3.27
C LYS A 391 7.72 -22.32 4.00
N ALA A 392 7.34 -22.61 5.23
CA ALA A 392 6.79 -21.60 6.12
C ALA A 392 7.85 -20.50 6.40
N PRO A 393 7.47 -19.23 6.52
CA PRO A 393 8.39 -18.14 6.84
C PRO A 393 9.03 -18.33 8.23
N LEU A 394 10.23 -17.77 8.41
CA LEU A 394 10.80 -17.59 9.74
C LEU A 394 10.04 -16.49 10.46
N VAL A 395 9.69 -16.70 11.70
CA VAL A 395 8.95 -15.74 12.51
C VAL A 395 9.63 -15.43 13.82
N VAL A 396 9.52 -14.17 14.25
CA VAL A 396 9.94 -13.72 15.57
C VAL A 396 8.79 -12.97 16.26
N PRO A 397 8.59 -13.10 17.56
CA PRO A 397 7.56 -12.37 18.28
C PRO A 397 7.78 -10.85 18.19
N VAL A 398 6.69 -10.07 18.07
CA VAL A 398 6.75 -8.60 18.00
C VAL A 398 7.64 -7.98 19.09
N PRO A 399 7.58 -8.38 20.37
CA PRO A 399 8.41 -7.79 21.41
C PRO A 399 9.92 -8.15 21.32
N ALA A 400 10.31 -9.11 20.48
CA ALA A 400 11.72 -9.42 20.25
C ALA A 400 12.43 -8.41 19.35
N VAL A 401 11.68 -7.63 18.58
CA VAL A 401 12.21 -6.69 17.59
C VAL A 401 12.30 -5.31 18.18
N MET A 402 13.47 -4.70 18.05
CA MET A 402 13.74 -3.31 18.44
C MET A 402 13.97 -2.45 17.21
N PHE A 403 13.30 -1.29 17.14
CA PHE A 403 13.35 -0.37 16.00
C PHE A 403 14.10 0.90 16.33
N THR A 404 14.94 1.36 15.40
CA THR A 404 15.61 2.67 15.44
C THR A 404 15.03 3.69 14.45
N GLY A 405 13.83 3.44 13.93
CA GLY A 405 13.23 4.19 12.83
C GLY A 405 13.62 3.72 11.43
N LYS A 406 14.88 3.33 11.21
CA LYS A 406 15.37 2.81 9.91
C LYS A 406 15.89 1.38 9.98
N ARG A 407 16.23 0.90 11.15
CA ARG A 407 16.84 -0.44 11.39
C ARG A 407 15.98 -1.22 12.36
N ALA A 408 15.87 -2.51 12.12
CA ALA A 408 15.31 -3.48 13.04
C ALA A 408 16.43 -4.37 13.58
N LEU A 409 16.47 -4.53 14.88
CA LEU A 409 17.49 -5.34 15.59
C LEU A 409 16.81 -6.38 16.45
N VAL A 410 17.45 -7.54 16.56
CA VAL A 410 17.12 -8.59 17.53
C VAL A 410 18.38 -8.93 18.32
N TYR A 411 18.20 -9.40 19.56
CA TYR A 411 19.29 -9.94 20.36
C TYR A 411 19.26 -11.45 20.30
N VAL A 412 20.31 -12.04 19.70
CA VAL A 412 20.45 -13.49 19.56
C VAL A 412 21.24 -14.04 20.73
N GLU A 413 20.75 -15.08 21.39
CA GLU A 413 21.43 -15.81 22.45
C GLU A 413 22.53 -16.69 21.85
N ARG A 414 23.76 -16.55 22.33
CA ARG A 414 24.93 -17.37 21.98
C ARG A 414 25.50 -18.00 23.25
N ASP A 415 26.03 -19.19 23.15
CA ASP A 415 26.82 -19.79 24.22
C ASP A 415 28.28 -19.33 24.08
N VAL A 416 28.79 -18.65 25.10
CA VAL A 416 30.18 -18.23 25.18
C VAL A 416 30.77 -18.87 26.43
N ASP A 417 31.63 -19.86 26.25
CA ASP A 417 32.32 -20.60 27.33
C ASP A 417 31.38 -21.16 28.41
N GLY A 418 30.17 -21.62 28.02
CA GLY A 418 29.15 -22.17 28.94
C GLY A 418 28.31 -21.09 29.65
N ALA A 419 28.44 -19.82 29.28
CA ALA A 419 27.61 -18.73 29.77
C ALA A 419 26.73 -18.15 28.64
N PRO A 420 25.47 -17.75 28.93
CA PRO A 420 24.62 -17.13 27.93
C PRO A 420 25.15 -15.73 27.58
N GLY A 421 25.47 -15.54 26.32
CA GLY A 421 25.84 -14.27 25.73
C GLY A 421 24.76 -13.77 24.78
N PHE A 422 24.67 -12.46 24.56
CA PHE A 422 23.69 -11.81 23.67
C PHE A 422 24.42 -10.94 22.66
N GLU A 423 24.10 -11.19 21.40
CA GLU A 423 24.64 -10.48 20.25
C GLU A 423 23.53 -9.64 19.59
N ALA A 424 23.80 -8.36 19.36
CA ALA A 424 22.90 -7.50 18.57
C ALA A 424 23.03 -7.86 17.09
N ARG A 425 21.91 -8.17 16.44
CA ARG A 425 21.90 -8.51 15.03
C ARG A 425 20.82 -7.73 14.29
N GLU A 426 21.21 -7.12 13.17
CA GLU A 426 20.27 -6.45 12.27
C GLU A 426 19.47 -7.48 11.49
N VAL A 427 18.16 -7.24 11.40
CA VAL A 427 17.22 -8.11 10.69
C VAL A 427 16.45 -7.33 9.65
N THR A 428 16.20 -7.98 8.51
CA THR A 428 15.27 -7.48 7.51
C THR A 428 13.92 -8.11 7.78
N LEU A 429 12.93 -7.25 8.09
CA LEU A 429 11.59 -7.70 8.41
C LEU A 429 10.67 -7.61 7.19
N GLY A 430 9.83 -8.60 7.06
CA GLY A 430 8.63 -8.59 6.25
C GLY A 430 7.43 -8.00 7.01
N PRO A 431 6.20 -8.28 6.57
CA PRO A 431 5.00 -7.78 7.21
C PRO A 431 4.83 -8.35 8.63
N ARG A 432 4.16 -7.57 9.48
CA ARG A 432 3.69 -8.05 10.77
C ARG A 432 2.43 -8.88 10.57
N ALA A 433 2.46 -10.13 10.97
CA ALA A 433 1.31 -11.03 10.92
C ALA A 433 0.92 -11.46 12.34
N GLY A 434 -0.19 -10.94 12.83
CA GLY A 434 -0.65 -11.16 14.21
C GLY A 434 0.35 -10.64 15.25
N ASP A 435 0.84 -11.55 16.11
CA ASP A 435 1.78 -11.25 17.19
C ASP A 435 3.25 -11.51 16.80
N SER A 436 3.53 -11.74 15.51
CA SER A 436 4.86 -12.03 14.99
C SER A 436 5.22 -11.17 13.79
N TYR A 437 6.52 -10.97 13.58
CA TYR A 437 7.07 -10.48 12.32
C TYR A 437 7.62 -11.63 11.50
N VAL A 438 7.38 -11.59 10.20
CA VAL A 438 8.11 -12.41 9.24
C VAL A 438 9.53 -11.88 9.16
N VAL A 439 10.53 -12.76 9.17
CA VAL A 439 11.94 -12.38 9.01
C VAL A 439 12.44 -12.85 7.65
N LEU A 440 12.84 -11.89 6.82
CA LEU A 440 13.36 -12.15 5.48
C LEU A 440 14.87 -12.47 5.51
N ALA A 441 15.61 -11.84 6.43
CA ALA A 441 17.05 -12.07 6.60
C ALA A 441 17.52 -11.64 8.00
N GLY A 442 18.63 -12.22 8.45
CA GLY A 442 19.33 -11.82 9.67
C GLY A 442 19.27 -12.82 10.82
N VAL A 443 18.39 -13.82 10.78
CA VAL A 443 18.34 -14.93 11.75
C VAL A 443 18.13 -16.26 11.03
N GLU A 444 18.51 -17.35 11.71
CA GLU A 444 18.36 -18.71 11.24
C GLU A 444 17.37 -19.49 12.10
N GLU A 445 16.79 -20.54 11.52
CA GLU A 445 15.89 -21.45 12.22
C GLU A 445 16.61 -22.14 13.40
N GLY A 446 15.99 -22.17 14.57
CA GLY A 446 16.55 -22.75 15.78
C GLY A 446 17.39 -21.79 16.62
N GLU A 447 17.72 -20.59 16.12
CA GLU A 447 18.36 -19.57 16.95
C GLU A 447 17.40 -19.05 18.03
N ARG A 448 17.95 -18.65 19.16
CA ARG A 448 17.15 -18.12 20.27
C ARG A 448 17.27 -16.61 20.32
N VAL A 449 16.14 -15.91 20.18
CA VAL A 449 16.07 -14.46 20.25
C VAL A 449 15.43 -13.99 21.56
N VAL A 450 15.86 -12.84 22.06
CA VAL A 450 15.33 -12.25 23.29
C VAL A 450 13.95 -11.67 23.00
N ALA A 451 12.91 -12.26 23.56
CA ALA A 451 11.53 -11.77 23.43
C ALA A 451 11.16 -10.77 24.53
N GLU A 452 11.73 -10.91 25.75
CA GLU A 452 11.51 -9.98 26.85
C GLU A 452 12.84 -9.54 27.44
N GLY A 453 12.97 -8.26 27.79
CA GLY A 453 14.17 -7.69 28.40
C GLY A 453 15.22 -7.19 27.40
N ALA A 454 14.94 -7.15 26.10
CA ALA A 454 15.86 -6.68 25.06
C ALA A 454 16.40 -5.26 25.32
N PHE A 455 15.56 -4.34 25.78
CA PHE A 455 15.97 -2.97 26.11
C PHE A 455 17.01 -2.90 27.25
N LYS A 456 16.98 -3.84 28.22
CA LYS A 456 17.97 -3.88 29.30
C LYS A 456 19.33 -4.34 28.77
N ILE A 457 19.34 -5.27 27.82
CA ILE A 457 20.56 -5.71 27.13
C ILE A 457 21.13 -4.54 26.32
N ASP A 458 20.27 -3.84 25.58
CA ASP A 458 20.67 -2.68 24.79
C ASP A 458 21.32 -1.59 25.65
N SER A 459 20.71 -1.25 26.78
CA SER A 459 21.24 -0.27 27.71
C SER A 459 22.61 -0.67 28.27
N GLU A 460 22.80 -1.96 28.61
CA GLU A 460 24.07 -2.47 29.10
C GLU A 460 25.15 -2.44 28.00
N LEU A 461 24.81 -2.75 26.76
CA LEU A 461 25.71 -2.65 25.60
C LEU A 461 26.10 -1.20 25.33
N GLN A 462 25.16 -0.26 25.46
CA GLN A 462 25.44 1.19 25.35
C GLN A 462 26.43 1.66 26.43
N ILE A 463 26.22 1.30 27.69
CA ILE A 463 27.10 1.63 28.79
C ILE A 463 28.53 1.12 28.55
N ARG A 464 28.65 -0.07 27.98
CA ARG A 464 29.94 -0.68 27.64
C ARG A 464 30.54 -0.18 26.33
N GLY A 465 29.85 0.71 25.59
CA GLY A 465 30.30 1.27 24.31
C GLY A 465 30.35 0.23 23.19
N ARG A 466 29.50 -0.80 23.26
CA ARG A 466 29.38 -1.84 22.26
C ARG A 466 28.24 -1.52 21.26
N GLU A 467 28.13 -2.32 20.19
CA GLU A 467 27.04 -2.18 19.23
C GLU A 467 25.69 -2.34 19.93
N SER A 468 24.85 -1.34 19.76
CA SER A 468 23.54 -1.22 20.37
C SER A 468 22.57 -0.57 19.39
N LEU A 469 21.32 -0.45 19.79
CA LEU A 469 20.29 0.23 19.01
C LEU A 469 20.70 1.64 18.54
N MET A 470 21.48 2.37 19.38
CA MET A 470 21.90 3.75 19.13
C MET A 470 23.27 3.87 18.47
N SER A 471 24.00 2.76 18.28
CA SER A 471 25.31 2.79 17.63
C SER A 471 25.16 2.99 16.13
N ALA A 472 26.05 3.79 15.53
CA ALA A 472 26.18 3.81 14.08
C ALA A 472 26.61 2.40 13.60
N PRO A 473 26.20 1.94 12.42
CA PRO A 473 26.63 0.65 11.91
C PRO A 473 28.15 0.61 11.84
N THR A 474 28.76 -0.26 12.63
CA THR A 474 30.19 -0.54 12.51
C THR A 474 30.37 -1.35 11.24
N ALA A 475 31.11 -0.83 10.28
CA ALA A 475 31.50 -1.52 9.07
C ALA A 475 32.35 -2.75 9.43
N GLY A 476 31.72 -3.88 9.72
CA GLY A 476 32.40 -5.07 10.23
C GLY A 476 31.65 -6.38 10.05
N ILE A 477 30.68 -6.42 9.15
CA ILE A 477 30.29 -7.66 8.50
C ILE A 477 30.60 -7.45 7.02
N GLN A 478 31.64 -8.12 6.56
CA GLN A 478 31.67 -8.56 5.18
C GLN A 478 30.46 -9.49 4.97
N ALA A 479 29.24 -8.93 4.92
CA ALA A 479 28.34 -9.39 3.93
C ALA A 479 29.14 -9.18 2.65
N GLU A 480 29.64 -10.29 2.06
CA GLU A 480 29.78 -10.34 0.64
C GLU A 480 28.60 -9.52 0.10
N PRO A 481 28.83 -8.43 -0.61
CA PRO A 481 27.72 -7.69 -1.14
C PRO A 481 26.96 -8.70 -2.00
N ALA A 482 25.80 -9.16 -1.49
CA ALA A 482 24.73 -9.44 -2.39
C ALA A 482 24.65 -8.13 -3.16
N ALA A 483 25.26 -8.17 -4.32
CA ALA A 483 25.31 -7.08 -5.25
C ALA A 483 23.91 -6.57 -5.48
N ALA A 484 23.44 -5.66 -4.60
CA ALA A 484 22.90 -4.44 -5.10
C ALA A 484 24.10 -3.83 -5.85
N THR A 485 24.40 -4.41 -6.97
CA THR A 485 24.93 -3.71 -8.09
C THR A 485 24.00 -2.53 -8.28
N SER A 486 24.27 -1.44 -7.57
CA SER A 486 24.34 -0.19 -8.26
C SER A 486 25.48 -0.37 -9.28
N THR A 487 25.26 -1.25 -10.23
CA THR A 487 25.73 -1.04 -11.57
C THR A 487 24.98 0.22 -11.99
N THR A 488 25.51 1.38 -11.57
CA THR A 488 25.54 2.48 -12.50
C THR A 488 26.04 1.82 -13.78
N PRO A 489 25.24 1.67 -14.85
CA PRO A 489 25.78 1.27 -16.11
C PRO A 489 26.93 2.23 -16.33
N PRO A 490 28.09 1.81 -16.92
CA PRO A 490 29.20 2.71 -17.13
C PRO A 490 28.60 3.94 -17.79
N GLY A 491 28.47 5.02 -17.01
CA GLY A 491 27.82 6.24 -17.46
C GLY A 491 28.62 6.67 -18.65
N ASP A 492 27.96 6.98 -19.74
CA ASP A 492 28.63 7.55 -20.91
C ASP A 492 29.27 8.87 -20.45
N ALA A 493 30.59 8.83 -20.17
CA ALA A 493 31.33 9.97 -19.66
C ALA A 493 31.19 11.19 -20.59
N ALA A 494 31.00 10.96 -21.90
CA ALA A 494 30.75 12.02 -22.86
C ALA A 494 29.37 12.67 -22.65
N PHE A 495 28.36 11.90 -22.28
CA PHE A 495 27.04 12.46 -21.94
C PHE A 495 27.05 13.14 -20.57
N ALA A 496 27.68 12.53 -19.55
CA ALA A 496 27.84 13.14 -18.24
C ALA A 496 28.58 14.50 -18.34
N ALA A 497 29.54 14.65 -19.23
CA ALA A 497 30.20 15.91 -19.52
C ALA A 497 29.26 16.96 -20.15
N ARG A 498 28.26 16.56 -20.94
CA ARG A 498 27.23 17.49 -21.48
C ARG A 498 26.32 18.03 -20.39
N LEU A 499 26.18 17.34 -19.26
CA LEU A 499 25.37 17.79 -18.12
C LEU A 499 26.13 18.74 -17.20
N ALA A 500 27.44 18.92 -17.34
CA ALA A 500 28.25 19.76 -16.48
C ALA A 500 27.71 21.20 -16.34
N PRO A 501 27.24 21.90 -17.40
CA PRO A 501 26.68 23.24 -17.25
C PRO A 501 25.43 23.29 -16.37
N LEU A 502 24.59 22.26 -16.41
CA LEU A 502 23.41 22.14 -15.53
C LEU A 502 23.84 21.98 -14.07
N TYR A 503 24.79 21.10 -13.82
CA TYR A 503 25.29 20.83 -12.47
C TYR A 503 26.01 22.05 -11.87
N ASP A 504 26.81 22.75 -12.68
CA ASP A 504 27.50 24.00 -12.26
C ASP A 504 26.49 25.08 -11.89
N ALA A 505 25.43 25.24 -12.68
CA ALA A 505 24.36 26.19 -12.38
C ALA A 505 23.59 25.79 -11.12
N TYR A 506 23.31 24.49 -10.93
CA TYR A 506 22.68 23.96 -9.72
C TYR A 506 23.51 24.23 -8.46
N PHE A 507 24.82 23.99 -8.50
CA PHE A 507 25.71 24.28 -7.36
C PHE A 507 25.87 25.78 -7.12
N ALA A 508 25.76 26.60 -8.13
CA ALA A 508 25.73 28.05 -7.95
C ALA A 508 24.45 28.49 -7.20
N LEU A 509 23.30 27.90 -7.56
CA LEU A 509 22.03 28.14 -6.89
C LEU A 509 22.07 27.65 -5.42
N TRP A 510 22.56 26.42 -5.18
CA TRP A 510 22.76 25.89 -3.84
C TRP A 510 23.58 26.81 -2.94
N ARG A 511 24.75 27.29 -3.43
CA ARG A 511 25.64 28.17 -2.66
C ARG A 511 25.00 29.53 -2.38
N ALA A 512 24.28 30.09 -3.33
CA ALA A 512 23.60 31.37 -3.16
C ALA A 512 22.48 31.29 -2.12
N LEU A 513 21.69 30.19 -2.10
CA LEU A 513 20.65 29.96 -1.11
C LEU A 513 21.22 29.71 0.30
N ALA A 514 22.34 28.97 0.40
CA ALA A 514 23.04 28.75 1.66
C ALA A 514 23.68 30.03 2.22
N ALA A 515 24.01 31.00 1.36
CA ALA A 515 24.59 32.30 1.74
C ALA A 515 23.51 33.39 1.91
N ASP A 516 22.22 33.11 1.79
CA ASP A 516 21.12 34.07 1.83
C ASP A 516 21.20 35.17 0.77
N ASP A 517 21.92 34.91 -0.35
CA ASP A 517 22.05 35.89 -1.45
C ASP A 517 20.93 35.69 -2.47
N GLU A 518 19.82 36.40 -2.24
CA GLU A 518 18.63 36.35 -3.10
C GLU A 518 18.93 36.76 -4.54
N LYS A 519 19.78 37.77 -4.76
CA LYS A 519 20.12 38.24 -6.09
C LYS A 519 20.92 37.21 -6.87
N ALA A 520 21.92 36.59 -6.25
CA ALA A 520 22.71 35.54 -6.85
C ALA A 520 21.85 34.28 -7.07
N ALA A 521 20.93 33.95 -6.16
CA ALA A 521 20.04 32.82 -6.27
C ALA A 521 19.08 32.97 -7.47
N ARG A 522 18.48 34.14 -7.69
CA ARG A 522 17.65 34.41 -8.89
C ARG A 522 18.44 34.23 -10.17
N ALA A 523 19.64 34.82 -10.23
CA ALA A 523 20.51 34.71 -11.40
C ALA A 523 20.93 33.26 -11.70
N ALA A 524 21.24 32.47 -10.64
CA ALA A 524 21.60 31.08 -10.75
C ALA A 524 20.39 30.22 -11.17
N ALA A 525 19.19 30.48 -10.65
CA ALA A 525 17.95 29.80 -11.02
C ALA A 525 17.65 29.94 -12.53
N GLY A 526 17.82 31.13 -13.09
CA GLY A 526 17.71 31.34 -14.53
C GLY A 526 18.69 30.50 -15.34
N LYS A 527 19.96 30.42 -14.89
CA LYS A 527 20.97 29.58 -15.54
C LYS A 527 20.67 28.08 -15.45
N VAL A 528 20.07 27.60 -14.34
CA VAL A 528 19.63 26.19 -14.23
C VAL A 528 18.59 25.90 -15.29
N ALA A 529 17.59 26.77 -15.46
CA ALA A 529 16.52 26.59 -16.46
C ALA A 529 17.08 26.61 -17.89
N GLU A 530 17.98 27.57 -18.21
CA GLU A 530 18.66 27.65 -19.51
C GLU A 530 19.52 26.42 -19.80
N ALA A 531 20.32 26.00 -18.83
CA ALA A 531 21.19 24.84 -18.99
C ALA A 531 20.38 23.54 -19.17
N ALA A 532 19.28 23.35 -18.42
CA ALA A 532 18.39 22.21 -18.58
C ALA A 532 17.73 22.17 -19.97
N ALA A 533 17.38 23.34 -20.53
CA ALA A 533 16.78 23.46 -21.87
C ALA A 533 17.80 23.23 -23.00
N ALA A 534 19.08 23.44 -22.75
CA ALA A 534 20.14 23.36 -23.77
C ALA A 534 20.72 21.94 -23.97
N VAL A 535 20.40 20.97 -23.12
CA VAL A 535 20.94 19.60 -23.23
C VAL A 535 20.26 18.84 -24.35
N ASP A 536 21.06 18.39 -25.33
CA ASP A 536 20.61 17.50 -26.39
C ASP A 536 20.64 16.04 -25.92
N VAL A 537 19.52 15.34 -26.09
CA VAL A 537 19.30 13.95 -25.72
C VAL A 537 18.85 13.06 -26.88
N ASP A 538 18.92 13.54 -28.11
CA ASP A 538 18.40 12.84 -29.29
C ASP A 538 19.16 11.52 -29.56
N ASP A 539 20.42 11.44 -29.14
CA ASP A 539 21.27 10.25 -29.21
C ASP A 539 21.02 9.21 -28.10
N ARG A 540 20.10 9.50 -27.18
CA ARG A 540 19.80 8.63 -26.03
C ARG A 540 18.68 7.62 -26.32
N ALA A 541 18.67 6.52 -25.53
CA ALA A 541 17.59 5.54 -25.57
C ALA A 541 16.23 6.19 -25.24
N MET A 542 15.13 5.63 -25.73
CA MET A 542 13.77 6.20 -25.53
C MET A 542 13.40 6.38 -24.06
N SER A 543 13.81 5.45 -23.18
CA SER A 543 13.59 5.54 -21.74
C SER A 543 14.36 6.70 -21.11
N GLU A 544 15.59 6.97 -21.57
CA GLU A 544 16.44 8.07 -21.09
C GLU A 544 15.91 9.42 -21.56
N ARG A 545 15.47 9.53 -22.82
CA ARG A 545 14.80 10.73 -23.35
C ARG A 545 13.52 11.04 -22.60
N ARG A 546 12.74 10.03 -22.22
CA ARG A 546 11.52 10.21 -21.43
C ARG A 546 11.84 10.76 -20.04
N LEU A 547 12.80 10.14 -19.33
CA LEU A 547 13.25 10.61 -18.02
C LEU A 547 13.76 12.04 -18.10
N TRP A 548 14.63 12.34 -19.07
CA TRP A 548 15.15 13.69 -19.26
C TRP A 548 14.04 14.71 -19.48
N LYS A 549 13.09 14.42 -20.37
CA LYS A 549 11.95 15.30 -20.64
C LYS A 549 11.11 15.54 -19.41
N GLU A 550 10.87 14.53 -18.60
CA GLU A 550 10.12 14.65 -17.36
C GLU A 550 10.84 15.56 -16.36
N GLN A 551 12.13 15.29 -16.10
CA GLN A 551 12.89 16.05 -15.11
C GLN A 551 13.20 17.49 -15.58
N SER A 552 13.53 17.69 -16.84
CA SER A 552 13.74 19.04 -17.39
C SER A 552 12.45 19.87 -17.37
N THR A 553 11.29 19.27 -17.60
CA THR A 553 9.99 19.95 -17.46
C THR A 553 9.75 20.34 -16.01
N ARG A 554 9.97 19.46 -15.04
CA ARG A 554 9.86 19.78 -13.60
C ARG A 554 10.78 20.93 -13.18
N ILE A 555 12.01 20.96 -13.67
CA ILE A 555 12.94 22.08 -13.43
C ILE A 555 12.39 23.39 -14.01
N ALA A 556 11.94 23.37 -15.27
CA ALA A 556 11.40 24.55 -15.93
C ALA A 556 10.15 25.11 -15.24
N GLU A 557 9.22 24.25 -14.84
CA GLU A 557 8.00 24.62 -14.11
C GLU A 557 8.32 25.19 -12.71
N ALA A 558 9.23 24.55 -11.97
CA ALA A 558 9.63 25.04 -10.65
C ALA A 558 10.30 26.41 -10.69
N LEU A 559 11.02 26.72 -11.77
CA LEU A 559 11.75 27.97 -11.94
C LEU A 559 11.04 29.01 -12.82
N ALA A 560 9.81 28.74 -13.28
CA ALA A 560 9.08 29.64 -14.20
C ALA A 560 8.86 31.05 -13.67
N SER A 561 8.86 31.25 -12.35
CA SER A 561 8.69 32.55 -11.70
C SER A 561 9.90 33.00 -10.87
N ALA A 562 11.05 32.35 -11.07
CA ALA A 562 12.25 32.58 -10.23
C ALA A 562 12.79 34.02 -10.31
N ASP A 563 12.56 34.73 -11.41
CA ASP A 563 12.92 36.12 -11.63
C ASP A 563 12.26 37.10 -10.64
N ARG A 564 11.09 36.75 -10.13
CA ARG A 564 10.26 37.55 -9.21
C ARG A 564 10.13 36.96 -7.83
N ALA A 565 10.66 35.74 -7.62
CA ALA A 565 10.52 35.00 -6.37
C ALA A 565 11.39 35.62 -5.27
N ASP A 566 10.90 35.65 -4.04
CA ASP A 566 11.69 35.95 -2.86
C ASP A 566 12.55 34.73 -2.44
N LEU A 567 13.38 34.88 -1.42
CA LEU A 567 14.27 33.83 -0.99
C LEU A 567 13.52 32.57 -0.51
N ALA A 568 12.35 32.74 0.12
CA ALA A 568 11.54 31.61 0.59
C ALA A 568 10.94 30.81 -0.59
N ALA A 569 10.42 31.50 -1.59
CA ALA A 569 9.91 30.89 -2.81
C ALA A 569 11.02 30.19 -3.62
N LEU A 570 12.23 30.78 -3.66
CA LEU A 570 13.39 30.16 -4.32
C LEU A 570 13.84 28.88 -3.57
N ARG A 571 13.80 28.84 -2.24
CA ARG A 571 14.07 27.64 -1.44
C ARG A 571 13.04 26.54 -1.70
N ALA A 572 11.76 26.89 -1.80
CA ALA A 572 10.72 25.92 -2.15
C ALA A 572 10.90 25.37 -3.58
N ALA A 573 11.22 26.23 -4.55
CA ALA A 573 11.53 25.81 -5.92
C ALA A 573 12.77 24.92 -5.97
N PHE A 574 13.79 25.23 -5.16
CA PHE A 574 15.04 24.47 -5.08
C PHE A 574 14.81 23.03 -4.59
N GLN A 575 13.84 22.77 -3.73
CA GLN A 575 13.49 21.40 -3.32
C GLN A 575 13.11 20.55 -4.55
N THR A 576 12.25 21.06 -5.43
CA THR A 576 11.84 20.38 -6.66
C THR A 576 13.01 20.22 -7.63
N VAL A 577 13.79 21.27 -7.81
CA VAL A 577 15.01 21.25 -8.67
C VAL A 577 16.01 20.24 -8.15
N SER A 578 16.26 20.19 -6.84
CA SER A 578 17.20 19.26 -6.23
C SER A 578 16.79 17.81 -6.41
N ALA A 579 15.50 17.50 -6.23
CA ALA A 579 14.98 16.16 -6.49
C ALA A 579 15.15 15.75 -7.97
N ALA A 580 14.87 16.66 -8.90
CA ALA A 580 15.03 16.39 -10.33
C ALA A 580 16.51 16.18 -10.71
N VAL A 581 17.43 17.00 -10.17
CA VAL A 581 18.87 16.88 -10.43
C VAL A 581 19.45 15.59 -9.82
N ASP A 582 18.96 15.17 -8.64
CA ASP A 582 19.37 13.89 -8.01
C ASP A 582 18.97 12.68 -8.88
N GLU A 583 17.76 12.68 -9.47
CA GLU A 583 17.31 11.65 -10.41
C GLU A 583 18.11 11.65 -11.72
N ILE A 584 18.45 12.83 -12.26
CA ILE A 584 19.30 12.97 -13.45
C ILE A 584 20.68 12.41 -13.17
N GLU A 585 21.29 12.81 -12.05
CA GLU A 585 22.63 12.34 -11.66
C GLU A 585 22.65 10.83 -11.40
N ALA A 586 21.65 10.29 -10.73
CA ALA A 586 21.54 8.86 -10.47
C ALA A 586 21.47 8.02 -11.77
N ARG A 587 20.91 8.58 -12.85
CA ARG A 587 20.80 7.88 -14.14
C ARG A 587 21.98 8.09 -15.05
N PHE A 588 22.50 9.31 -15.15
CA PHE A 588 23.49 9.70 -16.16
C PHE A 588 24.89 9.91 -15.58
N GLY A 589 25.00 10.04 -14.24
CA GLY A 589 26.25 10.30 -13.57
C GLY A 589 26.75 11.75 -13.74
N HIS A 590 27.93 12.00 -13.23
CA HIS A 590 28.67 13.24 -13.37
C HIS A 590 30.18 12.99 -13.56
N VAL A 591 30.92 13.97 -14.08
CA VAL A 591 32.37 13.92 -14.24
C VAL A 591 33.04 14.81 -13.20
N GLY A 592 34.28 14.49 -12.81
CA GLY A 592 35.09 15.31 -11.89
C GLY A 592 35.16 14.76 -10.47
N ALA A 593 34.98 15.60 -9.45
CA ALA A 593 35.09 15.20 -8.06
C ALA A 593 33.81 14.51 -7.55
N ALA A 594 33.95 13.62 -6.56
CA ALA A 594 32.79 13.00 -5.90
C ALA A 594 31.92 14.06 -5.18
N TRP A 595 30.61 13.85 -5.22
CA TRP A 595 29.60 14.66 -4.55
C TRP A 595 29.03 13.92 -3.34
N VAL A 596 28.25 14.64 -2.52
CA VAL A 596 27.52 14.04 -1.41
C VAL A 596 26.06 14.45 -1.48
N ARG A 597 25.17 13.48 -1.24
CA ARG A 597 23.76 13.73 -0.99
C ARG A 597 23.58 14.01 0.50
N THR A 598 22.90 15.09 0.80
CA THR A 598 22.70 15.59 2.15
C THR A 598 21.21 15.71 2.44
N HIS A 599 20.78 15.42 3.66
CA HIS A 599 19.39 15.48 4.11
C HIS A 599 19.26 16.40 5.32
N CYS A 600 18.27 17.30 5.32
CA CYS A 600 17.87 18.08 6.48
C CYS A 600 16.45 17.64 6.93
N PRO A 601 16.30 17.02 8.12
CA PRO A 601 15.00 16.54 8.60
C PRO A 601 14.05 17.65 9.04
N MET A 602 14.57 18.86 9.27
CA MET A 602 13.79 20.00 9.78
C MET A 602 13.23 20.91 8.68
N ALA A 603 13.65 20.72 7.42
CA ALA A 603 13.16 21.54 6.31
C ALA A 603 11.65 21.31 6.09
N PHE A 604 10.94 22.40 5.72
CA PHE A 604 9.51 22.38 5.39
C PHE A 604 8.63 21.74 6.49
N ASP A 605 8.66 22.33 7.68
CA ASP A 605 7.86 21.89 8.83
C ASP A 605 8.03 20.40 9.18
N PHE A 606 9.31 19.95 9.20
CA PHE A 606 9.72 18.56 9.48
C PHE A 606 9.36 17.54 8.38
N ALA A 607 8.97 17.98 7.19
CA ALA A 607 8.82 17.09 6.05
C ALA A 607 10.16 16.54 5.53
N GLY A 608 11.25 17.29 5.80
CA GLY A 608 12.60 16.98 5.35
C GLY A 608 12.86 17.39 3.90
N ALA A 609 14.13 17.60 3.55
CA ALA A 609 14.52 17.85 2.17
C ALA A 609 15.97 17.41 1.91
N ASP A 610 16.21 16.94 0.68
CA ASP A 610 17.50 16.48 0.20
C ASP A 610 18.12 17.48 -0.78
N TRP A 611 19.47 17.46 -0.86
CA TRP A 611 20.22 18.18 -1.89
C TRP A 611 21.58 17.53 -2.15
N LEU A 612 22.15 17.84 -3.29
CA LEU A 612 23.52 17.46 -3.65
C LEU A 612 24.47 18.63 -3.35
N GLN A 613 25.66 18.33 -2.84
CA GLN A 613 26.73 19.30 -2.63
C GLN A 613 28.11 18.70 -2.95
N THR A 614 29.08 19.58 -3.24
CA THR A 614 30.42 19.20 -3.68
C THR A 614 31.42 18.96 -2.56
N GLN A 615 31.05 19.20 -1.31
CA GLN A 615 31.91 19.10 -0.12
C GLN A 615 31.20 18.38 1.01
N LYS A 616 31.98 17.77 1.94
CA LYS A 616 31.41 17.04 3.08
C LYS A 616 30.89 17.97 4.19
N GLU A 617 31.40 19.21 4.25
CA GLU A 617 30.91 20.21 5.20
C GLU A 617 29.55 20.72 4.78
N ILE A 618 28.55 20.56 5.66
CA ILE A 618 27.16 20.85 5.35
C ILE A 618 26.92 22.34 5.18
N LEU A 619 26.33 22.73 4.06
CA LEU A 619 25.82 24.07 3.78
C LEU A 619 24.36 23.95 3.39
N ASN A 620 23.47 24.21 4.35
CA ASN A 620 22.03 24.01 4.18
C ASN A 620 21.40 25.14 3.37
N PRO A 621 20.85 24.85 2.16
CA PRO A 621 20.24 25.87 1.30
C PRO A 621 18.84 26.29 1.77
N TYR A 622 18.17 25.47 2.60
CA TYR A 622 16.80 25.69 3.01
C TYR A 622 16.68 26.66 4.19
N PHE A 623 17.70 26.75 5.03
CA PHE A 623 17.74 27.65 6.19
C PHE A 623 18.78 28.77 6.07
N GLY A 624 19.80 28.59 5.23
CA GLY A 624 20.85 29.58 5.09
C GLY A 624 21.58 29.84 6.43
N SER A 625 21.84 31.10 6.74
CA SER A 625 22.55 31.50 7.95
C SER A 625 21.87 31.11 9.27
N GLU A 626 20.55 30.89 9.28
CA GLU A 626 19.78 30.52 10.49
C GLU A 626 20.17 29.13 11.01
N MET A 627 20.32 28.14 10.10
CA MET A 627 20.73 26.77 10.46
C MET A 627 21.65 26.17 9.39
N LEU A 628 22.71 26.85 9.06
CA LEU A 628 23.63 26.52 7.95
C LEU A 628 24.20 25.09 8.03
N ARG A 629 24.40 24.57 9.23
CA ARG A 629 24.99 23.24 9.48
C ARG A 629 23.94 22.12 9.75
N CYS A 630 22.65 22.45 9.66
CA CYS A 630 21.60 21.46 9.89
C CYS A 630 21.53 20.47 8.73
N GLY A 631 21.65 19.19 9.05
CA GLY A 631 21.56 18.07 8.10
C GLY A 631 22.61 17.01 8.35
N SER A 632 22.57 15.96 7.55
CA SER A 632 23.54 14.85 7.55
C SER A 632 23.80 14.38 6.13
N VAL A 633 25.03 13.95 5.86
CA VAL A 633 25.39 13.29 4.59
C VAL A 633 24.76 11.90 4.59
N THR A 634 23.95 11.60 3.59
CA THR A 634 23.23 10.31 3.47
C THR A 634 23.88 9.37 2.48
N GLN A 635 24.56 9.90 1.45
CA GLN A 635 25.19 9.09 0.42
C GLN A 635 26.36 9.82 -0.23
N GLU A 636 27.43 9.10 -0.58
CA GLU A 636 28.49 9.60 -1.46
C GLU A 636 28.17 9.21 -2.90
N ARG A 637 28.36 10.14 -3.84
CA ARG A 637 28.16 9.98 -5.28
C ARG A 637 29.53 10.06 -5.98
N PRO A 638 30.14 8.91 -6.36
CA PRO A 638 31.37 8.91 -7.10
C PRO A 638 31.15 9.40 -8.54
N ALA A 639 32.13 10.11 -9.08
CA ALA A 639 32.11 10.49 -10.49
C ALA A 639 32.23 9.25 -11.39
N VAL A 640 31.70 9.36 -12.62
CA VAL A 640 31.92 8.35 -13.66
C VAL A 640 33.40 8.35 -14.01
N ALA A 641 34.03 7.16 -14.03
CA ALA A 641 35.43 7.03 -14.42
C ALA A 641 35.61 7.47 -15.90
N GLU A 642 36.54 8.36 -16.16
CA GLU A 642 36.94 8.67 -17.51
C GLU A 642 37.47 7.35 -18.14
N SER A 643 36.84 6.89 -19.19
CA SER A 643 37.32 5.76 -19.97
C SER A 643 38.68 6.16 -20.55
N GLY A 644 39.75 5.64 -19.94
CA GLY A 644 41.12 5.89 -20.41
C GLY A 644 41.24 5.53 -21.87
N SER A 645 41.76 6.49 -22.63
CA SER A 645 42.15 6.39 -24.02
C SER A 645 43.24 5.33 -24.24
#